data_1facb004325c7a296d28bfc4094758e0
#
_entry.id   1facb004325c7a296d28bfc4094758e0
#
_cell.length_a   1.000
_cell.length_b   1.000
_cell.length_c   1.000
_cell.angle_alpha   90.00
_cell.angle_beta   90.00
_cell.angle_gamma   90.00
#
_symmetry.space_group_name_H-M   'P 1'
#
loop_
_entity.id
_entity.type
_entity.pdbx_description
1 polymer ?
#
loop_
_entity_poly.entity_id
_entity_poly.type
_entity_poly.pdbx_seq_one_letter_code
_entity_poly.pdbx_strand_id
1 'polypeptide(L)'
;MAEQKKQQEQDLNQLLKVRREKLADLQANGKDPFKIVKYDVTHHSQEIKDHFEELENQTVTIAGRMMSKRVMGKASFCHVQDLEGSIQSYVARDSLGEEAYKDFKKLDVGDVIGIRGEVFRTKTGEISIHASEVTLLSKSLQILPEKFHGLTNTDLRYRQRYVDLIMNPEVKDTFIKRSKILSAIRTYLAGEGFMEVETPMLVSNAGGAAARPFETHFNALDEDLKLRISLELYLKRLIVGGLEKVYEIGRVFRNEGLDTRHNPEFTLMELYQAYTDYHGMMDLTENLYRYVAQTVLGTTKIVYNGIEMDLGKPFERITMLDAVKKYSGVDFNEIHTLEEARAAADEHHVAYEERHKKGDILNLFFEEFVEDHLIQPTFVMDHPVEISPLTKKKPDNPDYVERFEFFMNGWEMANAYSELNDPIDQRERFKAQEELLAQGDEEANTTDEDFMHALELGMPPTGGIGFGIDRMCMLLTDSQAIRDVLLFPTMKTLGGAENKKASKADAKTEEKPAEKIDFSKVKVEPLFEEFVDFETFSKSDFRAVKVKACEAVPKSKKLLKFVLDDGSGEDRVILSGIHEYYEPEELVGKTCIAITNLPPRPMMGIDSCGMLISAVHEEDGHEGLNLLMVDDRIPAGAKLY
;
A
#
# COMPACT_ATOMS: atom_id res chain seq x y z
N MET A 1 -14.49 -32.30 -5.26
CA MET A 1 -13.89 -30.95 -5.43
C MET A 1 -12.75 -30.92 -6.44
N ALA A 2 -11.76 -31.83 -6.40
CA ALA A 2 -10.65 -31.86 -7.37
C ALA A 2 -11.11 -32.17 -8.81
N GLU A 3 -12.03 -33.13 -9.01
CA GLU A 3 -12.60 -33.42 -10.32
C GLU A 3 -13.46 -32.25 -10.87
N GLN A 4 -14.21 -31.58 -10.00
CA GLN A 4 -14.96 -30.37 -10.40
C GLN A 4 -14.06 -29.21 -10.80
N LYS A 5 -12.93 -28.99 -10.08
CA LYS A 5 -11.91 -27.99 -10.47
C LYS A 5 -11.28 -28.36 -11.82
N LYS A 6 -10.88 -29.61 -12.01
CA LYS A 6 -10.28 -30.08 -13.27
C LYS A 6 -11.24 -29.97 -14.45
N GLN A 7 -12.52 -30.25 -14.25
CA GLN A 7 -13.57 -30.05 -15.25
C GLN A 7 -13.75 -28.57 -15.59
N GLN A 8 -13.82 -27.69 -14.57
CA GLN A 8 -13.91 -26.23 -14.78
C GLN A 8 -12.70 -25.67 -15.54
N GLU A 9 -11.48 -26.12 -15.24
CA GLU A 9 -10.29 -25.72 -15.99
C GLU A 9 -10.31 -26.21 -17.45
N GLN A 10 -10.79 -27.43 -17.70
CA GLN A 10 -10.95 -27.94 -19.07
C GLN A 10 -12.01 -27.14 -19.85
N ASP A 11 -13.14 -26.85 -19.24
CA ASP A 11 -14.21 -26.04 -19.84
C ASP A 11 -13.73 -24.61 -20.13
N LEU A 12 -12.97 -24.01 -19.21
CA LEU A 12 -12.36 -22.70 -19.39
C LEU A 12 -11.38 -22.69 -20.57
N ASN A 13 -10.48 -23.66 -20.64
CA ASN A 13 -9.51 -23.80 -21.74
C ASN A 13 -10.23 -23.99 -23.09
N GLN A 14 -11.32 -24.74 -23.12
CA GLN A 14 -12.14 -24.91 -24.32
C GLN A 14 -12.78 -23.58 -24.77
N LEU A 15 -13.31 -22.79 -23.84
CA LEU A 15 -13.89 -21.48 -24.16
C LEU A 15 -12.85 -20.49 -24.68
N LEU A 16 -11.64 -20.47 -24.07
CA LEU A 16 -10.52 -19.64 -24.54
C LEU A 16 -10.08 -20.04 -25.96
N LYS A 17 -10.07 -21.33 -26.26
CA LYS A 17 -9.77 -21.86 -27.60
C LYS A 17 -10.80 -21.38 -28.62
N VAL A 18 -12.10 -21.51 -28.31
CA VAL A 18 -13.19 -21.07 -29.17
C VAL A 18 -13.10 -19.57 -29.50
N ARG A 19 -12.73 -18.73 -28.53
CA ARG A 19 -12.54 -17.28 -28.77
C ARG A 19 -11.40 -17.00 -29.75
N ARG A 20 -10.29 -17.73 -29.65
CA ARG A 20 -9.17 -17.63 -30.60
C ARG A 20 -9.54 -18.12 -32.00
N GLU A 21 -10.29 -19.20 -32.10
CA GLU A 21 -10.83 -19.71 -33.38
C GLU A 21 -11.76 -18.69 -34.03
N LYS A 22 -12.64 -18.04 -33.27
CA LYS A 22 -13.50 -16.95 -33.78
C LYS A 22 -12.69 -15.75 -34.30
N LEU A 23 -11.59 -15.38 -33.61
CA LEU A 23 -10.70 -14.34 -34.10
C LEU A 23 -10.03 -14.74 -35.41
N ALA A 24 -9.51 -15.96 -35.49
CA ALA A 24 -8.88 -16.46 -36.71
C ALA A 24 -9.87 -16.50 -37.90
N ASP A 25 -11.12 -16.88 -37.65
CA ASP A 25 -12.20 -16.84 -38.67
C ASP A 25 -12.47 -15.39 -39.14
N LEU A 26 -12.56 -14.43 -38.22
CA LEU A 26 -12.71 -13.01 -38.56
C LEU A 26 -11.54 -12.50 -39.41
N GLN A 27 -10.31 -12.83 -39.05
CA GLN A 27 -9.10 -12.43 -39.77
C GLN A 27 -9.05 -13.05 -41.16
N ALA A 28 -9.38 -14.33 -41.31
CA ALA A 28 -9.43 -15.03 -42.58
C ALA A 28 -10.48 -14.45 -43.54
N ASN A 29 -11.60 -13.94 -42.98
CA ASN A 29 -12.68 -13.32 -43.75
C ASN A 29 -12.52 -11.80 -43.97
N GLY A 30 -11.35 -11.23 -43.66
CA GLY A 30 -11.08 -9.80 -43.86
C GLY A 30 -11.79 -8.87 -42.86
N LYS A 31 -12.37 -9.41 -41.80
CA LYS A 31 -13.07 -8.68 -40.70
C LYS A 31 -12.23 -8.58 -39.44
N ASP A 32 -10.90 -8.43 -39.57
CA ASP A 32 -9.97 -8.33 -38.46
C ASP A 32 -10.20 -7.03 -37.66
N PRO A 33 -10.69 -7.12 -36.41
CA PRO A 33 -10.97 -5.93 -35.59
C PRO A 33 -9.70 -5.13 -35.26
N PHE A 34 -8.53 -5.77 -35.20
CA PHE A 34 -7.27 -5.12 -34.85
C PHE A 34 -6.68 -4.27 -35.96
N LYS A 35 -7.30 -4.26 -37.15
CA LYS A 35 -6.95 -3.33 -38.24
C LYS A 35 -7.70 -1.99 -38.14
N ILE A 36 -8.70 -1.90 -37.26
CA ILE A 36 -9.44 -0.66 -37.02
C ILE A 36 -8.60 0.22 -36.10
N VAL A 37 -8.12 1.34 -36.60
CA VAL A 37 -7.24 2.27 -35.85
C VAL A 37 -7.98 3.49 -35.29
N LYS A 38 -9.21 3.74 -35.74
CA LYS A 38 -10.05 4.87 -35.30
C LYS A 38 -11.52 4.49 -35.36
N TYR A 39 -12.31 4.97 -34.39
CA TYR A 39 -13.75 4.90 -34.38
C TYR A 39 -14.31 6.21 -33.82
N ASP A 40 -15.21 6.86 -34.55
CA ASP A 40 -15.72 8.18 -34.16
C ASP A 40 -16.90 8.03 -33.20
N VAL A 41 -16.66 8.29 -31.94
CA VAL A 41 -17.68 8.31 -30.86
C VAL A 41 -18.24 9.73 -30.77
N THR A 42 -19.58 9.84 -30.73
CA THR A 42 -20.28 11.14 -30.61
C THR A 42 -20.77 11.42 -29.21
N HIS A 43 -21.17 10.39 -28.45
CA HIS A 43 -21.77 10.52 -27.13
C HIS A 43 -21.35 9.37 -26.22
N HIS A 44 -21.46 9.60 -24.90
CA HIS A 44 -21.31 8.57 -23.86
C HIS A 44 -22.67 8.12 -23.32
N SER A 45 -22.67 6.98 -22.66
CA SER A 45 -23.90 6.33 -22.19
C SER A 45 -24.72 7.15 -21.20
N GLN A 46 -24.06 7.86 -20.27
CA GLN A 46 -24.74 8.69 -19.28
C GLN A 46 -25.23 10.00 -19.91
N GLU A 47 -24.43 10.64 -20.74
CA GLU A 47 -24.83 11.82 -21.50
C GLU A 47 -26.13 11.59 -22.29
N ILE A 48 -26.26 10.45 -22.96
CA ILE A 48 -27.49 10.08 -23.68
C ILE A 48 -28.70 9.96 -22.74
N LYS A 49 -28.51 9.44 -21.55
CA LYS A 49 -29.59 9.32 -20.56
C LYS A 49 -30.00 10.66 -19.98
N ASP A 50 -29.03 11.50 -19.66
CA ASP A 50 -29.26 12.82 -19.05
C ASP A 50 -29.91 13.80 -20.04
N HIS A 51 -29.58 13.70 -21.33
CA HIS A 51 -30.11 14.53 -22.41
C HIS A 51 -31.10 13.79 -23.32
N PHE A 52 -31.80 12.78 -22.77
CA PHE A 52 -32.70 11.93 -23.58
C PHE A 52 -33.72 12.74 -24.38
N GLU A 53 -34.36 13.75 -23.80
CA GLU A 53 -35.40 14.54 -24.46
C GLU A 53 -34.89 15.27 -25.71
N GLU A 54 -33.62 15.66 -25.71
CA GLU A 54 -32.96 16.33 -26.84
C GLU A 54 -32.45 15.32 -27.90
N LEU A 55 -32.08 14.13 -27.45
CA LEU A 55 -31.46 13.09 -28.26
C LEU A 55 -32.45 12.03 -28.74
N GLU A 56 -33.71 12.02 -28.30
CA GLU A 56 -34.71 11.06 -28.77
C GLU A 56 -34.86 11.12 -30.29
N ASN A 57 -34.81 9.98 -30.94
CA ASN A 57 -34.80 9.81 -32.41
C ASN A 57 -33.59 10.41 -33.15
N GLN A 58 -32.56 10.86 -32.41
CA GLN A 58 -31.29 11.29 -33.00
C GLN A 58 -30.36 10.08 -33.18
N THR A 59 -29.55 10.13 -34.22
CA THR A 59 -28.51 9.12 -34.44
C THR A 59 -27.28 9.44 -33.63
N VAL A 60 -26.86 8.53 -32.77
CA VAL A 60 -25.64 8.60 -31.95
C VAL A 60 -24.70 7.46 -32.30
N THR A 61 -23.44 7.66 -31.97
CA THR A 61 -22.39 6.62 -32.08
C THR A 61 -21.70 6.49 -30.72
N ILE A 62 -21.74 5.30 -30.15
CA ILE A 62 -21.08 4.96 -28.89
C ILE A 62 -20.04 3.86 -29.11
N ALA A 63 -19.06 3.77 -28.22
CA ALA A 63 -18.15 2.63 -28.14
C ALA A 63 -17.91 2.22 -26.70
N GLY A 64 -17.76 0.92 -26.48
CA GLY A 64 -17.51 0.40 -25.14
C GLY A 64 -17.46 -1.12 -25.11
N ARG A 65 -17.38 -1.65 -23.90
CA ARG A 65 -17.32 -3.10 -23.66
C ARG A 65 -18.74 -3.68 -23.55
N MET A 66 -18.98 -4.74 -24.31
CA MET A 66 -20.25 -5.50 -24.22
C MET A 66 -20.26 -6.33 -22.93
N MET A 67 -21.05 -5.92 -21.96
CA MET A 67 -21.14 -6.55 -20.64
C MET A 67 -22.23 -7.60 -20.53
N SER A 68 -23.20 -7.59 -21.44
CA SER A 68 -24.23 -8.61 -21.53
C SER A 68 -24.77 -8.71 -22.97
N LYS A 69 -25.26 -9.88 -23.29
CA LYS A 69 -25.93 -10.14 -24.59
C LYS A 69 -27.06 -11.15 -24.40
N ARG A 70 -28.24 -10.81 -24.89
CA ARG A 70 -29.41 -11.69 -24.90
C ARG A 70 -29.98 -11.78 -26.31
N VAL A 71 -29.91 -12.96 -26.91
CA VAL A 71 -30.43 -13.24 -28.28
C VAL A 71 -31.86 -13.80 -28.18
N MET A 72 -32.79 -13.18 -28.89
CA MET A 72 -34.21 -13.57 -28.95
C MET A 72 -34.65 -13.69 -30.41
N GLY A 73 -34.20 -14.75 -31.09
CA GLY A 73 -34.54 -15.02 -32.48
C GLY A 73 -34.02 -13.97 -33.47
N LYS A 74 -34.90 -13.07 -33.96
CA LYS A 74 -34.56 -12.01 -34.94
C LYS A 74 -34.11 -10.69 -34.30
N ALA A 75 -34.12 -10.60 -32.99
CA ALA A 75 -33.70 -9.42 -32.24
C ALA A 75 -32.82 -9.84 -31.06
N SER A 76 -32.00 -8.92 -30.59
CA SER A 76 -31.12 -9.10 -29.45
C SER A 76 -31.06 -7.82 -28.66
N PHE A 77 -30.71 -7.95 -27.38
CA PHE A 77 -30.31 -6.84 -26.54
C PHE A 77 -28.89 -7.07 -26.07
N CYS A 78 -28.10 -6.00 -25.97
CA CYS A 78 -26.83 -6.02 -25.30
C CYS A 78 -26.67 -4.74 -24.46
N HIS A 79 -25.81 -4.79 -23.43
CA HIS A 79 -25.42 -3.61 -22.68
C HIS A 79 -23.95 -3.29 -23.02
N VAL A 80 -23.73 -2.06 -23.39
CA VAL A 80 -22.40 -1.52 -23.68
C VAL A 80 -22.00 -0.58 -22.55
N GLN A 81 -20.86 -0.88 -21.92
CA GLN A 81 -20.27 -0.10 -20.83
C GLN A 81 -19.13 0.75 -21.38
N ASP A 82 -19.20 2.04 -21.11
CA ASP A 82 -18.16 3.02 -21.47
C ASP A 82 -17.53 3.69 -20.23
N LEU A 83 -16.95 4.87 -20.37
CA LEU A 83 -16.36 5.62 -19.26
C LEU A 83 -17.40 6.04 -18.23
N GLU A 84 -18.56 6.52 -18.68
CA GLU A 84 -19.56 7.18 -17.84
C GLU A 84 -20.64 6.23 -17.30
N GLY A 85 -20.78 5.06 -17.90
CA GLY A 85 -21.79 4.12 -17.43
C GLY A 85 -22.06 2.97 -18.39
N SER A 86 -23.33 2.61 -18.53
CA SER A 86 -23.76 1.53 -19.41
C SER A 86 -25.12 1.85 -20.05
N ILE A 87 -25.28 1.54 -21.32
CA ILE A 87 -26.54 1.75 -22.04
C ILE A 87 -26.97 0.46 -22.76
N GLN A 88 -28.28 0.21 -22.79
CA GLN A 88 -28.86 -0.87 -23.53
C GLN A 88 -28.85 -0.55 -25.02
N SER A 89 -28.60 -1.55 -25.86
CA SER A 89 -28.73 -1.45 -27.30
C SER A 89 -29.60 -2.58 -27.80
N TYR A 90 -30.61 -2.21 -28.61
CA TYR A 90 -31.50 -3.13 -29.31
C TYR A 90 -30.94 -3.39 -30.72
N VAL A 91 -30.62 -4.63 -31.00
CA VAL A 91 -29.98 -5.05 -32.25
C VAL A 91 -30.96 -5.98 -32.99
N ALA A 92 -31.60 -5.49 -34.04
CA ALA A 92 -32.56 -6.23 -34.82
C ALA A 92 -31.97 -6.64 -36.18
N ARG A 93 -32.30 -7.88 -36.62
CA ARG A 93 -31.88 -8.38 -37.92
C ARG A 93 -32.36 -7.49 -39.07
N ASP A 94 -33.61 -7.00 -38.94
CA ASP A 94 -34.26 -6.24 -39.99
C ASP A 94 -33.65 -4.82 -40.14
N SER A 95 -33.03 -4.27 -39.07
CA SER A 95 -32.33 -2.99 -39.09
C SER A 95 -30.83 -3.13 -39.45
N LEU A 96 -30.19 -4.20 -38.97
CA LEU A 96 -28.77 -4.43 -39.18
C LEU A 96 -28.44 -5.14 -40.49
N GLY A 97 -29.38 -5.89 -41.01
CA GLY A 97 -29.19 -6.84 -42.11
C GLY A 97 -28.83 -8.25 -41.64
N GLU A 98 -29.11 -9.23 -42.47
CA GLU A 98 -28.98 -10.64 -42.06
C GLU A 98 -27.54 -11.06 -41.76
N GLU A 99 -26.56 -10.63 -42.57
CA GLU A 99 -25.15 -10.97 -42.41
C GLU A 99 -24.58 -10.33 -41.16
N ALA A 100 -24.72 -9.00 -41.01
CA ALA A 100 -24.22 -8.28 -39.86
C ALA A 100 -24.86 -8.78 -38.53
N TYR A 101 -26.14 -9.16 -38.56
CA TYR A 101 -26.81 -9.76 -37.40
C TYR A 101 -26.26 -11.16 -37.08
N LYS A 102 -25.90 -11.98 -38.09
CA LYS A 102 -25.20 -13.26 -37.86
C LYS A 102 -23.85 -13.05 -37.21
N ASP A 103 -23.10 -12.05 -37.64
CA ASP A 103 -21.81 -11.71 -37.04
C ASP A 103 -21.99 -11.21 -35.62
N PHE A 104 -22.93 -10.32 -35.34
CA PHE A 104 -23.26 -9.87 -33.98
C PHE A 104 -23.56 -11.04 -33.03
N LYS A 105 -24.28 -12.06 -33.49
CA LYS A 105 -24.58 -13.25 -32.66
C LYS A 105 -23.32 -14.03 -32.26
N LYS A 106 -22.25 -13.98 -33.07
CA LYS A 106 -20.97 -14.65 -32.78
C LYS A 106 -20.10 -13.88 -31.78
N LEU A 107 -20.36 -12.58 -31.55
CA LEU A 107 -19.62 -11.78 -30.56
C LEU A 107 -19.74 -12.37 -29.16
N ASP A 108 -18.77 -12.14 -28.33
CA ASP A 108 -18.71 -12.63 -26.94
C ASP A 108 -18.83 -11.48 -25.93
N VAL A 109 -19.39 -11.75 -24.77
CA VAL A 109 -19.34 -10.83 -23.63
C VAL A 109 -17.88 -10.56 -23.30
N GLY A 110 -17.55 -9.28 -23.15
CA GLY A 110 -16.19 -8.80 -23.00
C GLY A 110 -15.61 -8.16 -24.27
N ASP A 111 -16.18 -8.42 -25.47
CA ASP A 111 -15.75 -7.74 -26.70
C ASP A 111 -15.95 -6.23 -26.60
N VAL A 112 -15.05 -5.44 -27.18
CA VAL A 112 -15.22 -3.99 -27.32
C VAL A 112 -15.87 -3.73 -28.67
N ILE A 113 -17.02 -3.05 -28.65
CA ILE A 113 -17.83 -2.80 -29.83
C ILE A 113 -18.19 -1.33 -29.98
N GLY A 114 -18.35 -0.89 -31.21
CA GLY A 114 -18.99 0.35 -31.56
C GLY A 114 -20.42 0.11 -32.00
N ILE A 115 -21.35 0.98 -31.63
CA ILE A 115 -22.73 0.96 -32.01
C ILE A 115 -23.14 2.33 -32.54
N ARG A 116 -23.70 2.35 -33.74
CA ARG A 116 -24.36 3.52 -34.31
C ARG A 116 -25.87 3.21 -34.41
N GLY A 117 -26.73 4.14 -33.99
CA GLY A 117 -28.14 3.96 -34.01
C GLY A 117 -28.93 5.12 -33.43
N GLU A 118 -30.26 4.98 -33.43
CA GLU A 118 -31.18 6.00 -32.94
C GLU A 118 -31.47 5.81 -31.46
N VAL A 119 -31.47 6.90 -30.70
CA VAL A 119 -31.85 6.91 -29.28
C VAL A 119 -33.38 6.76 -29.18
N PHE A 120 -33.84 5.85 -28.35
CA PHE A 120 -35.26 5.63 -28.12
C PHE A 120 -35.54 5.11 -26.70
N ARG A 121 -36.81 5.18 -26.30
CA ARG A 121 -37.26 4.59 -25.04
C ARG A 121 -38.03 3.31 -25.33
N THR A 122 -37.65 2.23 -24.66
CA THR A 122 -38.37 0.95 -24.77
C THR A 122 -39.77 1.03 -24.14
N LYS A 123 -40.64 0.07 -24.45
CA LYS A 123 -41.99 -0.03 -23.83
C LYS A 123 -41.94 -0.18 -22.30
N THR A 124 -40.83 -0.64 -21.76
CA THR A 124 -40.59 -0.78 -20.32
C THR A 124 -39.95 0.46 -19.68
N GLY A 125 -39.71 1.51 -20.46
CA GLY A 125 -39.13 2.79 -19.97
C GLY A 125 -37.62 2.89 -20.08
N GLU A 126 -36.88 1.84 -20.50
CA GLU A 126 -35.41 1.85 -20.60
C GLU A 126 -34.93 2.69 -21.80
N ILE A 127 -34.05 3.66 -21.56
CA ILE A 127 -33.41 4.43 -22.61
C ILE A 127 -32.37 3.55 -23.31
N SER A 128 -32.48 3.46 -24.62
CA SER A 128 -31.75 2.47 -25.43
C SER A 128 -31.35 3.05 -26.78
N ILE A 129 -30.43 2.36 -27.48
CA ILE A 129 -30.05 2.67 -28.84
C ILE A 129 -30.59 1.58 -29.76
N HIS A 130 -31.36 1.94 -30.77
CA HIS A 130 -31.76 1.06 -31.84
C HIS A 130 -30.65 0.99 -32.88
N ALA A 131 -29.85 -0.05 -32.82
CA ALA A 131 -28.63 -0.17 -33.63
C ALA A 131 -28.95 -0.31 -35.14
N SER A 132 -28.38 0.57 -35.94
CA SER A 132 -28.30 0.48 -37.40
C SER A 132 -26.94 -0.10 -37.85
N GLU A 133 -25.91 -0.02 -37.01
CA GLU A 133 -24.59 -0.58 -37.28
C GLU A 133 -23.94 -1.07 -35.97
N VAL A 134 -23.24 -2.21 -36.05
CA VAL A 134 -22.41 -2.74 -34.95
C VAL A 134 -21.06 -3.12 -35.53
N THR A 135 -20.01 -2.54 -34.96
CA THR A 135 -18.61 -2.77 -35.35
C THR A 135 -17.85 -3.42 -34.22
N LEU A 136 -17.20 -4.55 -34.45
CA LEU A 136 -16.27 -5.15 -33.48
C LEU A 136 -14.95 -4.36 -33.53
N LEU A 137 -14.61 -3.68 -32.43
CA LEU A 137 -13.40 -2.86 -32.32
C LEU A 137 -12.23 -3.63 -31.69
N SER A 138 -12.51 -4.55 -30.78
CA SER A 138 -11.50 -5.42 -30.18
C SER A 138 -12.13 -6.73 -29.69
N LYS A 139 -11.51 -7.84 -30.04
CA LYS A 139 -11.91 -9.18 -29.60
C LYS A 139 -11.36 -9.51 -28.23
N SER A 140 -12.24 -9.76 -27.26
CA SER A 140 -11.83 -10.27 -25.94
C SER A 140 -11.46 -11.75 -26.05
N LEU A 141 -10.20 -12.09 -25.77
CA LEU A 141 -9.69 -13.46 -25.77
C LEU A 141 -9.74 -14.11 -24.39
N GLN A 142 -9.97 -13.32 -23.34
CA GLN A 142 -10.18 -13.78 -21.97
C GLN A 142 -11.66 -13.69 -21.59
N ILE A 143 -12.04 -14.47 -20.57
CA ILE A 143 -13.40 -14.46 -20.04
C ILE A 143 -13.41 -13.52 -18.82
N LEU A 144 -14.37 -12.61 -18.78
CA LEU A 144 -14.59 -11.78 -17.61
C LEU A 144 -15.15 -12.63 -16.46
N PRO A 145 -14.84 -12.28 -15.20
CA PRO A 145 -15.47 -12.89 -14.03
C PRO A 145 -17.02 -12.82 -14.12
N GLU A 146 -17.70 -13.74 -13.45
CA GLU A 146 -19.16 -13.74 -13.45
C GLU A 146 -19.74 -12.45 -12.84
N LYS A 147 -20.71 -11.84 -13.53
CA LYS A 147 -21.29 -10.55 -13.17
C LYS A 147 -21.94 -10.52 -11.78
N PHE A 148 -22.47 -11.64 -11.29
CA PHE A 148 -23.18 -11.70 -10.01
C PHE A 148 -22.29 -11.77 -8.78
N HIS A 149 -21.02 -12.15 -8.93
CA HIS A 149 -20.07 -12.24 -7.84
C HIS A 149 -18.93 -11.23 -7.97
N GLY A 150 -18.82 -10.54 -9.13
CA GLY A 150 -17.76 -9.57 -9.39
C GLY A 150 -16.36 -10.16 -9.18
N LEU A 151 -15.37 -9.29 -9.13
CA LEU A 151 -14.04 -9.64 -8.65
C LEU A 151 -14.00 -9.34 -7.14
N THR A 152 -14.44 -10.30 -6.31
CA THR A 152 -14.56 -10.12 -4.85
C THR A 152 -13.26 -10.30 -4.09
N ASN A 153 -12.32 -11.05 -4.66
CA ASN A 153 -11.01 -11.25 -4.05
C ASN A 153 -10.19 -9.96 -4.11
N THR A 154 -9.97 -9.32 -2.96
CA THR A 154 -9.30 -8.02 -2.83
C THR A 154 -7.86 -8.05 -3.38
N ASP A 155 -7.09 -9.11 -3.12
CA ASP A 155 -5.73 -9.25 -3.65
C ASP A 155 -5.72 -9.29 -5.18
N LEU A 156 -6.64 -10.05 -5.77
CA LEU A 156 -6.78 -10.13 -7.22
C LEU A 156 -7.26 -8.80 -7.84
N ARG A 157 -8.14 -8.05 -7.16
CA ARG A 157 -8.56 -6.70 -7.57
C ARG A 157 -7.38 -5.74 -7.71
N TYR A 158 -6.46 -5.75 -6.75
CA TYR A 158 -5.28 -4.90 -6.81
C TYR A 158 -4.29 -5.33 -7.89
N ARG A 159 -4.09 -6.65 -8.09
CA ARG A 159 -3.18 -7.19 -9.12
C ARG A 159 -3.71 -7.06 -10.53
N GLN A 160 -5.02 -7.19 -10.71
CA GLN A 160 -5.70 -7.08 -11.99
C GLN A 160 -6.64 -5.87 -12.01
N ARG A 161 -6.11 -4.70 -11.68
CA ARG A 161 -6.89 -3.45 -11.59
C ARG A 161 -7.71 -3.18 -12.86
N TYR A 162 -7.20 -3.54 -14.04
CA TYR A 162 -7.92 -3.42 -15.29
C TYR A 162 -9.19 -4.29 -15.34
N VAL A 163 -9.21 -5.45 -14.67
CA VAL A 163 -10.43 -6.27 -14.53
C VAL A 163 -11.36 -5.66 -13.48
N ASP A 164 -10.79 -5.20 -12.36
CA ASP A 164 -11.53 -4.51 -11.30
C ASP A 164 -12.29 -3.28 -11.84
N LEU A 165 -11.64 -2.44 -12.64
CA LEU A 165 -12.25 -1.29 -13.31
C LEU A 165 -13.37 -1.67 -14.30
N ILE A 166 -13.33 -2.87 -14.89
CA ILE A 166 -14.40 -3.38 -15.78
C ILE A 166 -15.57 -3.86 -14.95
N MET A 167 -15.33 -4.59 -13.86
CA MET A 167 -16.37 -5.32 -13.13
C MET A 167 -17.02 -4.51 -12.02
N ASN A 168 -16.29 -3.56 -11.43
CA ASN A 168 -16.68 -2.76 -10.26
C ASN A 168 -16.69 -1.26 -10.62
N PRO A 169 -17.82 -0.70 -11.08
CA PRO A 169 -17.89 0.71 -11.51
C PRO A 169 -17.52 1.73 -10.43
N GLU A 170 -17.79 1.42 -9.16
CA GLU A 170 -17.44 2.26 -8.00
C GLU A 170 -15.94 2.50 -7.89
N VAL A 171 -15.11 1.53 -8.29
CA VAL A 171 -13.66 1.68 -8.31
C VAL A 171 -13.21 2.74 -9.32
N LYS A 172 -13.90 2.81 -10.46
CA LYS A 172 -13.65 3.84 -11.48
C LYS A 172 -13.96 5.23 -10.93
N ASP A 173 -15.06 5.39 -10.19
CA ASP A 173 -15.45 6.66 -9.56
C ASP A 173 -14.39 7.16 -8.56
N THR A 174 -13.80 6.28 -7.76
CA THR A 174 -12.69 6.60 -6.86
C THR A 174 -11.53 7.25 -7.61
N PHE A 175 -11.11 6.69 -8.74
CA PHE A 175 -9.99 7.25 -9.52
C PHE A 175 -10.36 8.53 -10.29
N ILE A 176 -11.61 8.67 -10.73
CA ILE A 176 -12.13 9.92 -11.29
C ILE A 176 -12.11 11.03 -10.22
N LYS A 177 -12.59 10.73 -9.01
CA LYS A 177 -12.53 11.67 -7.87
C LYS A 177 -11.09 12.02 -7.50
N ARG A 178 -10.18 11.05 -7.43
CA ARG A 178 -8.75 11.30 -7.21
C ARG A 178 -8.18 12.30 -8.24
N SER A 179 -8.48 12.12 -9.51
CA SER A 179 -8.05 13.05 -10.57
C SER A 179 -8.63 14.46 -10.36
N LYS A 180 -9.92 14.54 -9.99
CA LYS A 180 -10.57 15.82 -9.68
C LYS A 180 -9.99 16.49 -8.43
N ILE A 181 -9.62 15.72 -7.40
CA ILE A 181 -8.94 16.24 -6.19
C ILE A 181 -7.63 16.92 -6.59
N LEU A 182 -6.77 16.25 -7.35
CA LEU A 182 -5.50 16.83 -7.81
C LEU A 182 -5.71 18.09 -8.67
N SER A 183 -6.72 18.08 -9.54
CA SER A 183 -7.08 19.26 -10.35
C SER A 183 -7.57 20.43 -9.48
N ALA A 184 -8.39 20.15 -8.47
CA ALA A 184 -8.90 21.16 -7.53
C ALA A 184 -7.76 21.77 -6.70
N ILE A 185 -6.83 20.96 -6.20
CA ILE A 185 -5.63 21.42 -5.49
C ILE A 185 -4.82 22.39 -6.38
N ARG A 186 -4.52 22.01 -7.62
CA ARG A 186 -3.79 22.86 -8.55
C ARG A 186 -4.51 24.16 -8.85
N THR A 187 -5.82 24.09 -9.04
CA THR A 187 -6.63 25.31 -9.29
C THR A 187 -6.61 26.25 -8.09
N TYR A 188 -6.74 25.72 -6.87
CA TYR A 188 -6.67 26.49 -5.64
C TYR A 188 -5.31 27.17 -5.47
N LEU A 189 -4.22 26.40 -5.56
CA LEU A 189 -2.86 26.90 -5.36
C LEU A 189 -2.44 27.92 -6.45
N ALA A 190 -2.86 27.70 -7.69
CA ALA A 190 -2.64 28.70 -8.77
C ALA A 190 -3.39 30.00 -8.47
N GLY A 191 -4.61 29.92 -7.93
CA GLY A 191 -5.38 31.09 -7.47
C GLY A 191 -4.71 31.85 -6.32
N GLU A 192 -4.00 31.15 -5.43
CA GLU A 192 -3.20 31.73 -4.34
C GLU A 192 -1.81 32.24 -4.81
N GLY A 193 -1.47 32.07 -6.07
CA GLY A 193 -0.21 32.54 -6.66
C GLY A 193 0.99 31.61 -6.47
N PHE A 194 0.76 30.34 -6.15
CA PHE A 194 1.83 29.34 -6.08
C PHE A 194 2.25 28.86 -7.47
N MET A 195 3.55 28.64 -7.63
CA MET A 195 4.17 28.03 -8.82
C MET A 195 4.35 26.55 -8.60
N GLU A 196 3.81 25.69 -9.49
CA GLU A 196 4.13 24.26 -9.52
C GLU A 196 5.53 24.07 -10.12
N VAL A 197 6.37 23.30 -9.45
CA VAL A 197 7.74 23.02 -9.86
C VAL A 197 8.00 21.51 -9.83
N GLU A 198 9.10 21.09 -10.46
CA GLU A 198 9.59 19.71 -10.42
C GLU A 198 11.03 19.69 -9.92
N THR A 199 11.32 18.81 -8.98
CA THR A 199 12.66 18.61 -8.42
C THR A 199 13.14 17.17 -8.61
N PRO A 200 14.45 16.87 -8.48
CA PRO A 200 14.97 15.54 -8.76
C PRO A 200 14.37 14.43 -7.88
N MET A 201 14.04 13.29 -8.50
CA MET A 201 13.68 12.05 -7.79
C MET A 201 14.91 11.25 -7.36
N LEU A 202 15.99 11.32 -8.15
CA LEU A 202 17.29 10.73 -7.84
C LEU A 202 18.16 11.80 -7.17
N VAL A 203 18.60 11.54 -5.96
CA VAL A 203 19.34 12.49 -5.12
C VAL A 203 20.58 11.83 -4.54
N SER A 204 21.63 12.60 -4.32
CA SER A 204 22.82 12.13 -3.61
C SER A 204 22.57 12.02 -2.11
N ASN A 205 21.80 12.95 -1.55
CA ASN A 205 21.38 12.96 -0.15
C ASN A 205 19.84 12.96 -0.05
N ALA A 206 19.27 11.97 0.63
CA ALA A 206 17.86 11.89 0.91
C ALA A 206 17.61 12.45 2.32
N GLY A 207 17.10 13.67 2.40
CA GLY A 207 16.77 14.36 3.64
C GLY A 207 15.37 14.98 3.59
N GLY A 208 14.96 15.65 4.67
CA GLY A 208 13.67 16.31 4.81
C GLY A 208 12.57 15.43 5.42
N ALA A 209 12.89 14.22 5.84
CA ALA A 209 11.99 13.35 6.57
C ALA A 209 12.80 12.33 7.40
N ALA A 210 12.19 11.75 8.43
CA ALA A 210 12.71 10.57 9.11
C ALA A 210 12.21 9.33 8.37
N ALA A 211 13.02 8.78 7.47
CA ALA A 211 12.65 7.62 6.67
C ALA A 211 13.88 6.97 6.00
N ARG A 212 13.81 5.66 5.81
CA ARG A 212 14.87 4.93 5.12
C ARG A 212 14.70 5.04 3.60
N PRO A 213 15.73 5.51 2.83
CA PRO A 213 15.65 5.64 1.37
C PRO A 213 15.82 4.28 0.67
N PHE A 214 15.34 4.20 -0.59
CA PHE A 214 15.81 3.20 -1.55
C PHE A 214 17.11 3.69 -2.18
N GLU A 215 18.06 2.78 -2.38
CA GLU A 215 19.35 3.05 -3.01
C GLU A 215 19.41 2.46 -4.41
N THR A 216 20.13 3.13 -5.32
CA THR A 216 20.36 2.68 -6.69
C THR A 216 21.72 3.15 -7.17
N HIS A 217 22.26 2.49 -8.21
CA HIS A 217 23.55 2.84 -8.80
C HIS A 217 23.38 3.48 -10.16
N PHE A 218 24.02 4.64 -10.40
CA PHE A 218 24.04 5.33 -11.69
C PHE A 218 25.28 4.96 -12.50
N ASN A 219 25.15 3.95 -13.36
CA ASN A 219 26.24 3.36 -14.13
C ASN A 219 27.08 4.35 -14.93
N ALA A 220 26.49 5.45 -15.46
CA ALA A 220 27.22 6.37 -16.31
C ALA A 220 28.23 7.25 -15.56
N LEU A 221 27.98 7.52 -14.26
CA LEU A 221 28.85 8.30 -13.41
C LEU A 221 29.59 7.41 -12.38
N ASP A 222 29.26 6.13 -12.30
CA ASP A 222 29.76 5.19 -11.27
C ASP A 222 29.51 5.71 -9.85
N GLU A 223 28.29 6.21 -9.62
CA GLU A 223 27.85 6.84 -8.37
C GLU A 223 26.61 6.18 -7.80
N ASP A 224 26.56 6.05 -6.47
CA ASP A 224 25.37 5.59 -5.76
C ASP A 224 24.43 6.77 -5.51
N LEU A 225 23.16 6.61 -5.90
CA LEU A 225 22.11 7.58 -5.68
C LEU A 225 21.00 6.99 -4.82
N LYS A 226 20.17 7.84 -4.27
CA LYS A 226 18.99 7.49 -3.49
C LYS A 226 17.72 7.99 -4.18
N LEU A 227 16.62 7.28 -3.97
CA LEU A 227 15.30 7.82 -4.29
C LEU A 227 14.87 8.76 -3.16
N ARG A 228 14.36 9.95 -3.51
CA ARG A 228 13.94 10.98 -2.56
C ARG A 228 12.87 10.48 -1.58
N ILE A 229 12.96 10.85 -0.33
CA ILE A 229 12.00 10.55 0.75
C ILE A 229 11.08 11.73 1.05
N SER A 230 11.41 12.94 0.60
CA SER A 230 10.71 14.22 0.76
C SER A 230 11.08 15.15 -0.39
N LEU A 231 10.36 16.26 -0.53
CA LEU A 231 10.58 17.32 -1.52
C LEU A 231 11.25 18.55 -0.88
N GLU A 232 11.30 18.61 0.44
CA GLU A 232 11.58 19.74 1.30
C GLU A 232 12.85 20.50 0.93
N LEU A 233 14.02 19.83 0.96
CA LEU A 233 15.31 20.51 0.86
C LEU A 233 15.51 21.22 -0.49
N TYR A 234 14.94 20.66 -1.58
CA TYR A 234 14.99 21.29 -2.89
C TYR A 234 14.04 22.47 -3.00
N LEU A 235 12.83 22.37 -2.46
CA LEU A 235 11.86 23.48 -2.49
C LEU A 235 12.34 24.67 -1.63
N LYS A 236 12.98 24.43 -0.49
CA LYS A 236 13.62 25.48 0.33
C LYS A 236 14.75 26.20 -0.44
N ARG A 237 15.55 25.48 -1.23
CA ARG A 237 16.56 26.09 -2.11
C ARG A 237 15.94 27.03 -3.15
N LEU A 238 14.74 26.72 -3.64
CA LEU A 238 13.99 27.61 -4.56
C LEU A 238 13.51 28.88 -3.84
N ILE A 239 13.11 28.77 -2.58
CA ILE A 239 12.80 29.95 -1.74
C ILE A 239 14.03 30.83 -1.55
N VAL A 240 15.19 30.26 -1.26
CA VAL A 240 16.47 31.01 -1.22
C VAL A 240 16.76 31.69 -2.57
N GLY A 241 16.44 31.01 -3.68
CA GLY A 241 16.55 31.55 -5.04
C GLY A 241 15.55 32.65 -5.40
N GLY A 242 14.62 33.01 -4.48
CA GLY A 242 13.66 34.11 -4.66
C GLY A 242 12.33 33.68 -5.28
N LEU A 243 12.03 32.38 -5.39
CA LEU A 243 10.69 31.90 -5.74
C LEU A 243 9.83 31.87 -4.47
N GLU A 244 9.05 32.93 -4.24
CA GLU A 244 8.40 33.16 -2.95
C GLU A 244 7.26 32.17 -2.59
N LYS A 245 6.64 31.53 -3.59
CA LYS A 245 5.56 30.55 -3.41
C LYS A 245 5.74 29.40 -4.39
N VAL A 246 6.16 28.25 -3.89
CA VAL A 246 6.39 27.05 -4.70
C VAL A 246 5.70 25.84 -4.12
N TYR A 247 5.29 24.91 -4.99
CA TYR A 247 4.82 23.60 -4.57
C TYR A 247 5.19 22.54 -5.60
N GLU A 248 5.28 21.30 -5.12
CA GLU A 248 5.41 20.13 -5.99
C GLU A 248 4.43 19.05 -5.51
N ILE A 249 3.73 18.40 -6.45
CA ILE A 249 2.99 17.17 -6.23
C ILE A 249 3.79 16.05 -6.87
N GLY A 250 4.46 15.24 -6.05
CA GLY A 250 5.40 14.25 -6.53
C GLY A 250 5.33 12.91 -5.82
N ARG A 251 5.96 11.90 -6.42
CA ARG A 251 6.23 10.63 -5.76
C ARG A 251 7.43 10.76 -4.85
N VAL A 252 7.27 10.21 -3.65
CA VAL A 252 8.37 9.98 -2.70
C VAL A 252 8.42 8.49 -2.36
N PHE A 253 9.59 8.03 -1.89
CA PHE A 253 9.91 6.63 -1.77
C PHE A 253 10.48 6.37 -0.38
N ARG A 254 9.82 5.52 0.42
CA ARG A 254 10.28 5.15 1.76
C ARG A 254 10.37 3.64 1.86
N ASN A 255 11.55 3.13 2.18
CA ASN A 255 11.83 1.69 2.28
C ASN A 255 11.41 1.15 3.65
N GLU A 256 10.12 1.24 3.91
CA GLU A 256 9.46 0.89 5.16
C GLU A 256 8.45 -0.24 4.99
N GLY A 257 7.56 -0.40 5.96
CA GLY A 257 6.51 -1.39 5.97
C GLY A 257 5.47 -1.24 4.85
N LEU A 258 4.71 -2.29 4.62
CA LEU A 258 3.61 -2.33 3.65
C LEU A 258 2.34 -2.79 4.36
N ASP A 259 1.42 -1.86 4.62
CA ASP A 259 0.16 -2.11 5.33
C ASP A 259 -1.05 -1.46 4.62
N THR A 260 -2.13 -1.23 5.35
CA THR A 260 -3.35 -0.59 4.82
C THR A 260 -3.22 0.92 4.64
N ARG A 261 -2.27 1.57 5.30
CA ARG A 261 -2.05 3.02 5.28
C ARG A 261 -0.73 3.42 4.62
N HIS A 262 0.22 2.47 4.46
CA HIS A 262 1.57 2.71 3.93
C HIS A 262 1.83 1.92 2.66
N ASN A 263 2.44 2.58 1.68
CA ASN A 263 2.95 2.00 0.44
C ASN A 263 4.38 2.54 0.22
N PRO A 264 5.34 1.74 -0.25
CA PRO A 264 6.74 2.18 -0.35
C PRO A 264 6.97 3.35 -1.29
N GLU A 265 6.04 3.60 -2.20
CA GLU A 265 5.95 4.82 -3.00
C GLU A 265 4.56 5.42 -2.86
N PHE A 266 4.47 6.72 -2.63
CA PHE A 266 3.20 7.41 -2.44
C PHE A 266 3.27 8.84 -2.95
N THR A 267 2.12 9.51 -3.08
CA THR A 267 2.04 10.88 -3.56
C THR A 267 2.02 11.84 -2.37
N LEU A 268 3.04 12.68 -2.32
CA LEU A 268 3.16 13.78 -1.38
C LEU A 268 3.01 15.10 -2.16
N MET A 269 2.41 16.10 -1.52
CA MET A 269 2.49 17.48 -1.94
C MET A 269 3.19 18.27 -0.86
N GLU A 270 4.26 18.96 -1.21
CA GLU A 270 4.89 19.93 -0.33
C GLU A 270 4.82 21.32 -0.96
N LEU A 271 4.60 22.32 -0.13
CA LEU A 271 4.59 23.72 -0.54
C LEU A 271 5.28 24.60 0.50
N TYR A 272 5.90 25.67 -0.01
CA TYR A 272 6.65 26.64 0.79
C TYR A 272 6.26 28.04 0.35
N GLN A 273 6.06 28.92 1.34
CA GLN A 273 5.73 30.33 1.11
C GLN A 273 6.60 31.21 1.97
N ALA A 274 7.32 32.12 1.33
CA ALA A 274 8.09 33.16 2.02
C ALA A 274 7.18 34.18 2.72
N TYR A 275 7.67 34.78 3.79
CA TYR A 275 7.02 35.83 4.59
C TYR A 275 5.73 35.40 5.26
N THR A 276 5.61 34.13 5.60
CA THR A 276 4.53 33.56 6.42
C THR A 276 5.09 32.61 7.47
N ASP A 277 4.25 32.17 8.39
CA ASP A 277 4.57 31.27 9.49
C ASP A 277 3.64 30.03 9.49
N TYR A 278 3.74 29.19 10.50
CA TYR A 278 2.93 27.97 10.64
C TYR A 278 1.44 28.29 10.84
N HIS A 279 1.05 29.48 11.38
CA HIS A 279 -0.36 29.89 11.44
C HIS A 279 -0.93 30.16 10.05
N GLY A 280 -0.15 30.80 9.16
CA GLY A 280 -0.53 30.97 7.76
C GLY A 280 -0.70 29.63 7.05
N MET A 281 0.11 28.61 7.40
CA MET A 281 -0.05 27.24 6.88
C MET A 281 -1.31 26.55 7.40
N MET A 282 -1.74 26.81 8.66
CA MET A 282 -3.03 26.32 9.17
C MET A 282 -4.20 26.89 8.37
N ASP A 283 -4.21 28.22 8.14
CA ASP A 283 -5.27 28.89 7.38
C ASP A 283 -5.34 28.41 5.94
N LEU A 284 -4.18 28.19 5.29
CA LEU A 284 -4.09 27.60 3.96
C LEU A 284 -4.66 26.17 3.95
N THR A 285 -4.27 25.34 4.92
CA THR A 285 -4.74 23.95 5.03
C THR A 285 -6.24 23.86 5.18
N GLU A 286 -6.82 24.64 6.09
CA GLU A 286 -8.26 24.67 6.33
C GLU A 286 -9.02 25.09 5.06
N ASN A 287 -8.56 26.15 4.39
CA ASN A 287 -9.18 26.63 3.15
C ASN A 287 -9.02 25.65 1.99
N LEU A 288 -7.86 25.03 1.83
CA LEU A 288 -7.59 24.02 0.80
C LEU A 288 -8.52 22.81 0.93
N TYR A 289 -8.60 22.21 2.12
CA TYR A 289 -9.47 21.05 2.37
C TYR A 289 -10.94 21.37 2.12
N ARG A 290 -11.40 22.53 2.60
CA ARG A 290 -12.77 23.02 2.36
C ARG A 290 -13.04 23.22 0.86
N TYR A 291 -12.13 23.86 0.14
CA TYR A 291 -12.25 24.08 -1.30
C TYR A 291 -12.30 22.78 -2.09
N VAL A 292 -11.39 21.84 -1.80
CA VAL A 292 -11.32 20.54 -2.50
C VAL A 292 -12.59 19.74 -2.25
N ALA A 293 -13.04 19.61 -0.99
CA ALA A 293 -14.26 18.87 -0.67
C ALA A 293 -15.48 19.48 -1.37
N GLN A 294 -15.66 20.80 -1.30
CA GLN A 294 -16.78 21.48 -1.96
C GLN A 294 -16.75 21.33 -3.47
N THR A 295 -15.55 21.40 -4.09
CA THR A 295 -15.40 21.31 -5.56
C THR A 295 -15.64 19.91 -6.07
N VAL A 296 -15.15 18.88 -5.36
CA VAL A 296 -15.18 17.48 -5.83
C VAL A 296 -16.44 16.75 -5.40
N LEU A 297 -16.89 16.98 -4.17
CA LEU A 297 -18.01 16.27 -3.57
C LEU A 297 -19.31 17.10 -3.54
N GLY A 298 -19.25 18.41 -3.74
CA GLY A 298 -20.38 19.32 -3.61
C GLY A 298 -20.78 19.62 -2.16
N THR A 299 -19.99 19.17 -1.19
CA THR A 299 -20.24 19.34 0.25
C THR A 299 -18.93 19.39 1.03
N THR A 300 -18.94 20.09 2.18
CA THR A 300 -17.83 20.09 3.15
C THR A 300 -17.98 19.02 4.23
N LYS A 301 -19.14 18.35 4.29
CA LYS A 301 -19.36 17.22 5.18
C LYS A 301 -18.97 15.94 4.47
N ILE A 302 -17.98 15.26 5.01
CA ILE A 302 -17.49 13.99 4.50
C ILE A 302 -17.87 12.86 5.46
N VAL A 303 -18.04 11.66 4.93
CA VAL A 303 -18.27 10.46 5.74
C VAL A 303 -17.18 9.46 5.40
N TYR A 304 -16.48 9.00 6.41
CA TYR A 304 -15.49 7.95 6.28
C TYR A 304 -15.80 6.82 7.27
N ASN A 305 -15.98 5.61 6.77
CA ASN A 305 -16.33 4.43 7.56
C ASN A 305 -17.53 4.68 8.52
N GLY A 306 -18.54 5.44 8.04
CA GLY A 306 -19.73 5.79 8.81
C GLY A 306 -19.55 6.96 9.78
N ILE A 307 -18.36 7.55 9.89
CA ILE A 307 -18.07 8.70 10.76
C ILE A 307 -18.16 9.99 9.95
N GLU A 308 -19.03 10.91 10.36
CA GLU A 308 -19.14 12.24 9.73
C GLU A 308 -18.06 13.19 10.27
N MET A 309 -17.35 13.84 9.34
CA MET A 309 -16.40 14.93 9.61
C MET A 309 -16.83 16.17 8.84
N ASP A 310 -16.76 17.35 9.48
CA ASP A 310 -17.24 18.60 8.92
C ASP A 310 -16.10 19.60 8.65
N LEU A 311 -15.62 19.62 7.42
CA LEU A 311 -14.59 20.54 6.94
C LEU A 311 -15.09 22.00 6.79
N GLY A 312 -16.39 22.24 6.93
CA GLY A 312 -16.99 23.57 6.86
C GLY A 312 -16.85 24.38 8.15
N LYS A 313 -16.57 23.71 9.28
CA LYS A 313 -16.31 24.34 10.57
C LYS A 313 -14.85 24.74 10.71
N PRO A 314 -14.52 25.71 11.60
CA PRO A 314 -13.15 25.97 12.00
C PRO A 314 -12.52 24.69 12.59
N PHE A 315 -11.29 24.39 12.19
CA PHE A 315 -10.56 23.23 12.72
C PHE A 315 -10.08 23.52 14.15
N GLU A 316 -10.12 22.50 15.02
CA GLU A 316 -9.62 22.62 16.38
C GLU A 316 -8.11 22.90 16.35
N ARG A 317 -7.64 23.80 17.23
CA ARG A 317 -6.21 24.10 17.43
C ARG A 317 -5.87 23.81 18.88
N ILE A 318 -5.02 22.84 19.13
CA ILE A 318 -4.61 22.41 20.47
C ILE A 318 -3.08 22.22 20.50
N THR A 319 -2.43 22.59 21.59
CA THR A 319 -0.99 22.30 21.76
C THR A 319 -0.78 20.82 22.08
N MET A 320 0.38 20.24 21.73
CA MET A 320 0.71 18.85 22.10
C MET A 320 0.63 18.66 23.61
N LEU A 321 1.10 19.62 24.40
CA LEU A 321 1.02 19.61 25.87
C LEU A 321 -0.42 19.52 26.38
N ASP A 322 -1.32 20.36 25.85
CA ASP A 322 -2.72 20.35 26.25
C ASP A 322 -3.45 19.10 25.79
N ALA A 323 -3.09 18.58 24.62
CA ALA A 323 -3.65 17.35 24.08
C ALA A 323 -3.24 16.14 24.95
N VAL A 324 -1.97 15.99 25.28
CA VAL A 324 -1.50 14.93 26.17
C VAL A 324 -2.14 15.05 27.56
N LYS A 325 -2.18 16.25 28.14
CA LYS A 325 -2.87 16.48 29.41
C LYS A 325 -4.35 16.11 29.36
N LYS A 326 -5.04 16.46 28.28
CA LYS A 326 -6.48 16.18 28.09
C LYS A 326 -6.79 14.68 28.06
N TYR A 327 -5.98 13.88 27.41
CA TYR A 327 -6.29 12.48 27.14
C TYR A 327 -5.54 11.48 28.04
N SER A 328 -4.31 11.78 28.47
CA SER A 328 -3.55 10.92 29.40
C SER A 328 -3.72 11.34 30.89
N GLY A 329 -4.09 12.59 31.14
CA GLY A 329 -4.12 13.19 32.47
C GLY A 329 -2.74 13.68 32.97
N VAL A 330 -1.65 13.44 32.23
CA VAL A 330 -0.28 13.84 32.59
C VAL A 330 -0.01 15.25 32.10
N ASP A 331 0.37 16.15 33.01
CA ASP A 331 0.73 17.53 32.67
C ASP A 331 2.25 17.69 32.48
N PHE A 332 2.69 17.65 31.24
CA PHE A 332 4.11 17.82 30.91
C PHE A 332 4.63 19.24 31.16
N ASN A 333 3.78 20.23 31.43
CA ASN A 333 4.22 21.54 31.92
C ASN A 333 4.85 21.47 33.33
N GLU A 334 4.44 20.47 34.13
CA GLU A 334 4.97 20.24 35.48
C GLU A 334 6.17 19.28 35.49
N ILE A 335 6.49 18.66 34.36
CA ILE A 335 7.63 17.74 34.17
C ILE A 335 8.82 18.54 33.64
N HIS A 336 9.89 18.69 34.45
CA HIS A 336 11.03 19.54 34.12
C HIS A 336 12.29 18.75 33.74
N THR A 337 12.42 17.52 34.22
CA THR A 337 13.60 16.69 33.99
C THR A 337 13.28 15.44 33.19
N LEU A 338 14.33 14.83 32.61
CA LEU A 338 14.23 13.55 31.93
C LEU A 338 13.81 12.43 32.87
N GLU A 339 14.30 12.44 34.09
CA GLU A 339 13.97 11.45 35.13
C GLU A 339 12.49 11.50 35.50
N GLU A 340 11.91 12.70 35.61
CA GLU A 340 10.47 12.88 35.85
C GLU A 340 9.65 12.38 34.66
N ALA A 341 10.09 12.64 33.41
CA ALA A 341 9.42 12.14 32.22
C ALA A 341 9.45 10.61 32.13
N ARG A 342 10.60 9.99 32.45
CA ARG A 342 10.72 8.53 32.50
C ARG A 342 9.87 7.92 33.62
N ALA A 343 9.81 8.55 34.79
CA ALA A 343 8.94 8.11 35.87
C ALA A 343 7.45 8.15 35.48
N ALA A 344 7.01 9.19 34.77
CA ALA A 344 5.67 9.28 34.22
C ALA A 344 5.41 8.19 33.17
N ALA A 345 6.38 7.92 32.29
CA ALA A 345 6.29 6.85 31.30
C ALA A 345 6.15 5.46 31.95
N ASP A 346 6.95 5.19 32.98
CA ASP A 346 6.87 3.94 33.76
C ASP A 346 5.51 3.78 34.45
N GLU A 347 4.99 4.86 35.05
CA GLU A 347 3.68 4.86 35.72
C GLU A 347 2.53 4.57 34.73
N HIS A 348 2.63 5.12 33.52
CA HIS A 348 1.60 4.97 32.49
C HIS A 348 1.88 3.83 31.50
N HIS A 349 2.91 3.03 31.72
CA HIS A 349 3.33 1.89 30.90
C HIS A 349 3.68 2.27 29.44
N VAL A 350 4.16 3.49 29.22
CA VAL A 350 4.68 3.95 27.94
C VAL A 350 6.11 3.44 27.77
N ALA A 351 6.36 2.66 26.73
CA ALA A 351 7.70 2.11 26.45
C ALA A 351 8.62 3.18 25.86
N TYR A 352 9.83 3.29 26.35
CA TYR A 352 10.85 4.22 25.83
C TYR A 352 12.24 3.55 25.77
N GLU A 353 13.13 4.13 24.96
CA GLU A 353 14.54 3.70 24.86
C GLU A 353 15.46 4.60 25.69
N GLU A 354 16.66 4.11 26.05
CA GLU A 354 17.63 4.89 26.85
C GLU A 354 18.06 6.20 26.16
N ARG A 355 18.06 6.24 24.82
CA ARG A 355 18.41 7.42 24.03
C ARG A 355 17.34 8.52 24.04
N HIS A 356 16.10 8.19 24.40
CA HIS A 356 15.00 9.14 24.36
C HIS A 356 15.16 10.24 25.40
N LYS A 357 14.99 11.48 24.95
CA LYS A 357 14.97 12.70 25.76
C LYS A 357 13.54 13.00 26.22
N LYS A 358 13.37 14.08 26.96
CA LYS A 358 12.05 14.49 27.49
C LYS A 358 11.02 14.71 26.39
N GLY A 359 11.41 15.38 25.30
CA GLY A 359 10.51 15.64 24.16
C GLY A 359 10.11 14.38 23.40
N ASP A 360 11.02 13.40 23.27
CA ASP A 360 10.69 12.09 22.69
C ASP A 360 9.64 11.37 23.53
N ILE A 361 9.76 11.41 24.86
CA ILE A 361 8.78 10.78 25.77
C ILE A 361 7.43 11.49 25.68
N LEU A 362 7.39 12.82 25.58
CA LEU A 362 6.14 13.54 25.34
C LEU A 362 5.46 13.07 24.05
N ASN A 363 6.23 12.86 22.98
CA ASN A 363 5.72 12.34 21.72
C ASN A 363 5.17 10.92 21.85
N LEU A 364 5.84 10.04 22.60
CA LEU A 364 5.32 8.68 22.88
C LEU A 364 4.00 8.72 23.65
N PHE A 365 3.81 9.66 24.57
CA PHE A 365 2.52 9.87 25.23
C PHE A 365 1.46 10.36 24.25
N PHE A 366 1.83 11.21 23.30
CA PHE A 366 0.92 11.68 22.27
C PHE A 366 0.48 10.53 21.36
N GLU A 367 1.38 9.71 20.88
CA GLU A 367 1.09 8.55 20.04
C GLU A 367 0.17 7.54 20.75
N GLU A 368 0.45 7.25 22.03
CA GLU A 368 -0.29 6.23 22.78
C GLU A 368 -1.69 6.71 23.23
N PHE A 369 -1.83 7.98 23.63
CA PHE A 369 -3.07 8.43 24.29
C PHE A 369 -3.89 9.43 23.50
N VAL A 370 -3.35 10.05 22.45
CA VAL A 370 -4.01 11.20 21.79
C VAL A 370 -4.45 10.89 20.36
N GLU A 371 -3.58 10.33 19.53
CA GLU A 371 -3.82 10.23 18.07
C GLU A 371 -5.18 9.60 17.72
N ASP A 372 -5.53 8.47 18.32
CA ASP A 372 -6.77 7.75 18.03
C ASP A 372 -8.03 8.52 18.42
N HIS A 373 -7.91 9.58 19.22
CA HIS A 373 -9.01 10.46 19.63
C HIS A 373 -9.23 11.64 18.68
N LEU A 374 -8.31 11.94 17.79
CA LEU A 374 -8.35 13.07 16.87
C LEU A 374 -9.19 12.76 15.62
N ILE A 375 -10.49 12.58 15.81
CA ILE A 375 -11.41 12.18 14.73
C ILE A 375 -11.80 13.37 13.84
N GLN A 376 -12.18 14.51 14.46
CA GLN A 376 -12.52 15.72 13.72
C GLN A 376 -11.26 16.49 13.31
N PRO A 377 -11.33 17.34 12.26
CA PRO A 377 -10.17 18.11 11.81
C PRO A 377 -9.52 18.91 12.94
N THR A 378 -8.27 18.58 13.29
CA THR A 378 -7.56 19.14 14.44
C THR A 378 -6.09 19.42 14.10
N PHE A 379 -5.61 20.59 14.42
CA PHE A 379 -4.21 20.96 14.40
C PHE A 379 -3.61 20.73 15.80
N VAL A 380 -2.62 19.86 15.89
CA VAL A 380 -1.80 19.67 17.10
C VAL A 380 -0.53 20.48 16.93
N MET A 381 -0.34 21.48 17.81
CA MET A 381 0.69 22.51 17.69
C MET A 381 1.78 22.34 18.73
N ASP A 382 2.90 23.04 18.50
CA ASP A 382 3.96 23.25 19.48
C ASP A 382 4.63 21.93 19.89
N HIS A 383 5.21 21.24 18.90
CA HIS A 383 5.93 19.99 19.08
C HIS A 383 7.30 20.20 19.78
N PRO A 384 7.84 19.16 20.44
CA PRO A 384 9.18 19.23 21.05
C PRO A 384 10.28 19.45 20.01
N VAL A 385 11.33 20.15 20.45
CA VAL A 385 12.50 20.45 19.62
C VAL A 385 13.28 19.20 19.22
N GLU A 386 13.27 18.16 20.05
CA GLU A 386 14.01 16.92 19.85
C GLU A 386 13.57 16.17 18.58
N ILE A 387 12.27 16.18 18.28
CA ILE A 387 11.66 15.49 17.13
C ILE A 387 11.46 16.40 15.91
N SER A 388 12.02 17.60 15.91
CA SER A 388 11.72 18.64 14.91
C SER A 388 12.99 19.31 14.36
N PRO A 389 13.85 18.59 13.60
CA PRO A 389 15.20 19.06 13.26
C PRO A 389 15.23 20.23 12.25
N LEU A 390 14.15 20.51 11.53
CA LEU A 390 14.10 21.51 10.45
C LEU A 390 13.20 22.71 10.77
N THR A 391 12.74 22.80 12.02
CA THR A 391 11.73 23.75 12.46
C THR A 391 12.30 24.84 13.38
N LYS A 392 11.78 26.06 13.24
CA LYS A 392 12.14 27.20 14.08
C LYS A 392 11.62 27.03 15.50
N LYS A 393 12.48 27.31 16.50
CA LYS A 393 12.10 27.33 17.92
C LYS A 393 11.11 28.46 18.21
N LYS A 394 10.21 28.21 19.16
CA LYS A 394 9.35 29.28 19.70
C LYS A 394 10.19 30.31 20.45
N PRO A 395 9.94 31.61 20.23
CA PRO A 395 10.72 32.65 20.90
C PRO A 395 10.53 32.69 22.41
N ASP A 396 9.35 32.33 22.89
CA ASP A 396 8.95 32.36 24.31
C ASP A 396 9.26 31.04 25.04
N ASN A 397 9.41 29.94 24.33
CA ASN A 397 9.74 28.63 24.90
C ASN A 397 10.56 27.78 23.91
N PRO A 398 11.90 27.85 23.93
CA PRO A 398 12.77 27.21 22.95
C PRO A 398 12.86 25.67 23.04
N ASP A 399 12.22 25.06 24.06
CA ASP A 399 12.08 23.59 24.15
C ASP A 399 11.03 23.08 23.15
N TYR A 400 10.20 23.96 22.62
CA TYR A 400 9.17 23.70 21.62
C TYR A 400 9.43 24.50 20.35
N VAL A 401 8.82 24.02 19.25
CA VAL A 401 8.99 24.61 17.92
C VAL A 401 7.66 25.04 17.33
N GLU A 402 7.70 25.99 16.39
CA GLU A 402 6.55 26.45 15.60
C GLU A 402 6.17 25.41 14.54
N ARG A 403 5.61 24.28 14.98
CA ARG A 403 5.19 23.13 14.19
C ARG A 403 3.75 22.77 14.52
N PHE A 404 3.00 22.31 13.53
CA PHE A 404 1.79 21.56 13.77
C PHE A 404 1.73 20.33 12.88
N GLU A 405 1.02 19.33 13.36
CA GLU A 405 0.51 18.23 12.56
C GLU A 405 -1.01 18.35 12.45
N PHE A 406 -1.53 18.12 11.26
CA PHE A 406 -2.97 18.12 11.01
C PHE A 406 -3.50 16.70 11.07
N PHE A 407 -4.41 16.45 11.99
CA PHE A 407 -5.05 15.16 12.20
C PHE A 407 -6.51 15.15 11.74
N MET A 408 -6.93 14.01 11.21
CA MET A 408 -8.32 13.69 10.90
C MET A 408 -8.49 12.17 10.88
N ASN A 409 -9.53 11.66 11.54
CA ASN A 409 -9.78 10.22 11.67
C ASN A 409 -8.63 9.45 12.39
N GLY A 410 -7.94 10.08 13.35
CA GLY A 410 -6.78 9.53 14.02
C GLY A 410 -5.56 9.37 13.10
N TRP A 411 -5.50 10.10 11.97
CA TRP A 411 -4.40 10.04 11.02
C TRP A 411 -3.75 11.40 10.85
N GLU A 412 -2.45 11.42 10.85
CA GLU A 412 -1.69 12.56 10.36
C GLU A 412 -1.94 12.74 8.86
N MET A 413 -2.53 13.90 8.51
CA MET A 413 -2.89 14.28 7.16
C MET A 413 -1.89 15.23 6.52
N ALA A 414 -1.24 16.06 7.36
CA ALA A 414 -0.23 17.01 6.95
C ALA A 414 0.68 17.38 8.14
N ASN A 415 1.91 17.79 7.81
CA ASN A 415 2.91 18.27 8.76
C ASN A 415 3.47 19.60 8.25
N ALA A 416 3.50 20.61 9.13
CA ALA A 416 3.86 21.96 8.76
C ALA A 416 4.58 22.71 9.87
N TYR A 417 5.42 23.66 9.48
CA TYR A 417 6.13 24.49 10.44
C TYR A 417 6.59 25.84 9.86
N SER A 418 6.99 26.74 10.78
CA SER A 418 7.86 27.85 10.42
C SER A 418 9.25 27.32 10.20
N GLU A 419 9.81 27.54 9.01
CA GLU A 419 11.07 26.96 8.57
C GLU A 419 12.26 27.50 9.40
N LEU A 420 13.12 26.60 9.84
CA LEU A 420 14.40 26.99 10.45
C LEU A 420 15.27 27.62 9.35
N ASN A 421 15.52 28.93 9.48
CA ASN A 421 16.32 29.71 8.53
C ASN A 421 17.62 30.27 9.16
N ASP A 422 17.95 29.86 10.38
CA ASP A 422 19.24 30.14 11.01
C ASP A 422 20.23 29.00 10.65
N PRO A 423 21.25 29.26 9.81
CA PRO A 423 22.19 28.23 9.40
C PRO A 423 23.05 27.69 10.55
N ILE A 424 23.24 28.46 11.63
CA ILE A 424 24.03 28.02 12.78
C ILE A 424 23.22 26.99 13.59
N ASP A 425 21.97 27.31 13.94
CA ASP A 425 21.08 26.37 14.65
C ASP A 425 20.81 25.13 13.76
N GLN A 426 20.63 25.30 12.44
CA GLN A 426 20.40 24.17 11.53
C GLN A 426 21.60 23.19 11.52
N ARG A 427 22.82 23.70 11.51
CA ARG A 427 24.01 22.84 11.54
C ARG A 427 24.12 22.07 12.85
N GLU A 428 23.78 22.69 13.98
CA GLU A 428 23.73 22.01 15.29
C GLU A 428 22.65 20.90 15.28
N ARG A 429 21.49 21.13 14.66
CA ARG A 429 20.43 20.12 14.55
C ARG A 429 20.87 18.94 13.68
N PHE A 430 21.49 19.17 12.51
CA PHE A 430 22.00 18.10 11.68
C PHE A 430 23.08 17.28 12.39
N LYS A 431 23.98 17.94 13.13
CA LYS A 431 24.97 17.24 13.93
C LYS A 431 24.32 16.32 14.97
N ALA A 432 23.28 16.77 15.64
CA ALA A 432 22.52 15.92 16.56
C ALA A 432 21.84 14.73 15.85
N GLN A 433 21.37 14.89 14.61
CA GLN A 433 20.84 13.80 13.79
C GLN A 433 21.93 12.78 13.41
N GLU A 434 23.13 13.23 13.04
CA GLU A 434 24.28 12.36 12.76
C GLU A 434 24.71 11.56 14.00
N GLU A 435 24.60 12.15 15.20
CA GLU A 435 24.85 11.45 16.46
C GLU A 435 23.81 10.33 16.70
N LEU A 436 22.52 10.55 16.36
CA LEU A 436 21.48 9.53 16.42
C LEU A 436 21.73 8.40 15.39
N LEU A 437 22.13 8.76 14.16
CA LEU A 437 22.51 7.81 13.13
C LEU A 437 23.69 6.92 13.60
N ALA A 438 24.70 7.50 14.24
CA ALA A 438 25.82 6.77 14.81
C ALA A 438 25.42 5.83 15.96
N GLN A 439 24.30 6.11 16.64
CA GLN A 439 23.71 5.26 17.68
C GLN A 439 22.78 4.18 17.10
N GLY A 440 22.63 4.10 15.76
CA GLY A 440 21.86 3.06 15.09
C GLY A 440 20.45 3.47 14.67
N ASP A 441 20.12 4.74 14.70
CA ASP A 441 18.87 5.27 14.15
C ASP A 441 18.99 5.40 12.62
N GLU A 442 18.53 4.39 11.88
CA GLU A 442 18.61 4.34 10.41
C GLU A 442 17.71 5.39 9.71
N GLU A 443 16.83 6.08 10.44
CA GLU A 443 15.91 7.10 9.92
C GLU A 443 16.43 8.52 10.11
N ALA A 444 17.49 8.71 10.90
CA ALA A 444 18.09 10.02 11.15
C ALA A 444 18.77 10.58 9.88
N ASN A 445 18.68 11.90 9.72
CA ASN A 445 19.18 12.59 8.55
C ASN A 445 20.69 12.82 8.60
N THR A 446 21.35 12.78 7.42
CA THR A 446 22.73 13.24 7.25
C THR A 446 22.74 14.71 6.84
N THR A 447 23.85 15.41 7.16
CA THR A 447 24.03 16.81 6.74
C THR A 447 24.09 16.92 5.23
N ASP A 448 23.27 17.81 4.66
CA ASP A 448 23.34 18.22 3.26
C ASP A 448 24.10 19.55 3.18
N GLU A 449 25.39 19.50 2.79
CA GLU A 449 26.26 20.69 2.75
C GLU A 449 25.82 21.70 1.69
N ASP A 450 25.19 21.27 0.59
CA ASP A 450 24.66 22.19 -0.42
C ASP A 450 23.41 22.93 0.11
N PHE A 451 22.56 22.24 0.86
CA PHE A 451 21.45 22.89 1.56
C PHE A 451 21.97 23.86 2.66
N MET A 452 23.00 23.49 3.42
CA MET A 452 23.60 24.38 4.40
C MET A 452 24.17 25.63 3.72
N HIS A 453 24.86 25.48 2.61
CA HIS A 453 25.37 26.61 1.82
C HIS A 453 24.22 27.52 1.32
N ALA A 454 23.12 26.95 0.88
CA ALA A 454 21.95 27.73 0.49
C ALA A 454 21.37 28.55 1.66
N LEU A 455 21.26 27.96 2.86
CA LEU A 455 20.82 28.69 4.05
C LEU A 455 21.78 29.83 4.43
N GLU A 456 23.09 29.65 4.28
CA GLU A 456 24.11 30.67 4.53
C GLU A 456 24.00 31.86 3.55
N LEU A 457 23.45 31.67 2.36
CA LEU A 457 23.12 32.75 1.45
C LEU A 457 21.90 33.58 1.91
N GLY A 458 21.09 33.01 2.79
CA GLY A 458 19.95 33.67 3.42
C GLY A 458 18.60 33.17 2.89
N MET A 459 17.85 32.49 3.72
CA MET A 459 16.46 32.13 3.49
C MET A 459 15.54 33.11 4.22
N PRO A 460 14.53 33.71 3.57
CA PRO A 460 13.56 34.57 4.24
C PRO A 460 12.73 33.76 5.26
N PRO A 461 12.04 34.42 6.22
CA PRO A 461 11.02 33.77 7.02
C PRO A 461 10.03 33.03 6.11
N THR A 462 9.81 31.75 6.35
CA THR A 462 9.08 30.87 5.43
C THR A 462 8.21 29.91 6.23
N GLY A 463 6.96 29.71 5.81
CA GLY A 463 6.13 28.61 6.25
C GLY A 463 6.13 27.50 5.21
N GLY A 464 6.23 26.26 5.65
CA GLY A 464 6.18 25.07 4.80
C GLY A 464 5.20 24.03 5.31
N ILE A 465 4.68 23.20 4.42
CA ILE A 465 3.76 22.12 4.75
C ILE A 465 3.87 20.97 3.74
N GLY A 466 3.81 19.74 4.26
CA GLY A 466 3.67 18.51 3.48
C GLY A 466 2.31 17.85 3.67
N PHE A 467 1.64 17.48 2.59
CA PHE A 467 0.33 16.84 2.59
C PHE A 467 0.40 15.41 2.04
N GLY A 468 -0.14 14.46 2.78
CA GLY A 468 -0.38 13.10 2.30
C GLY A 468 -1.55 13.04 1.32
N ILE A 469 -1.29 13.16 0.02
CA ILE A 469 -2.35 13.20 -1.02
C ILE A 469 -3.14 11.88 -1.07
N ASP A 470 -2.48 10.76 -0.88
CA ASP A 470 -3.16 9.46 -0.88
C ASP A 470 -4.12 9.35 0.32
N ARG A 471 -3.72 9.80 1.52
CA ARG A 471 -4.60 9.86 2.71
C ARG A 471 -5.78 10.82 2.50
N MET A 472 -5.54 12.00 1.90
CA MET A 472 -6.63 12.92 1.51
C MET A 472 -7.63 12.23 0.57
N CYS A 473 -7.15 11.53 -0.45
CA CYS A 473 -8.00 10.78 -1.36
C CYS A 473 -8.77 9.67 -0.64
N MET A 474 -8.15 8.93 0.29
CA MET A 474 -8.82 7.89 1.07
C MET A 474 -10.02 8.46 1.84
N LEU A 475 -9.83 9.56 2.57
CA LEU A 475 -10.91 10.18 3.35
C LEU A 475 -12.03 10.76 2.46
N LEU A 476 -11.67 11.45 1.38
CA LEU A 476 -12.65 12.07 0.47
C LEU A 476 -13.40 11.08 -0.42
N THR A 477 -12.94 9.84 -0.52
CA THR A 477 -13.59 8.79 -1.35
C THR A 477 -14.10 7.61 -0.54
N ASP A 478 -14.05 7.68 0.80
CA ASP A 478 -14.41 6.58 1.71
C ASP A 478 -13.67 5.27 1.38
N SER A 479 -12.38 5.37 1.07
CA SER A 479 -11.52 4.24 0.71
C SER A 479 -10.74 3.74 1.93
N GLN A 480 -10.92 2.46 2.29
CA GLN A 480 -10.44 1.92 3.56
C GLN A 480 -8.94 1.59 3.57
N ALA A 481 -8.31 1.48 2.40
CA ALA A 481 -6.90 1.20 2.26
C ALA A 481 -6.24 2.08 1.20
N ILE A 482 -4.96 2.42 1.41
CA ILE A 482 -4.17 3.19 0.43
C ILE A 482 -4.16 2.53 -0.94
N ARG A 483 -4.23 1.19 -1.00
CA ARG A 483 -4.32 0.42 -2.24
C ARG A 483 -5.60 0.66 -3.03
N ASP A 484 -6.67 1.12 -2.39
CA ASP A 484 -7.94 1.46 -3.05
C ASP A 484 -7.80 2.73 -3.88
N VAL A 485 -6.95 3.66 -3.46
CA VAL A 485 -6.70 4.94 -4.16
C VAL A 485 -5.45 4.93 -5.05
N LEU A 486 -4.72 3.81 -5.12
CA LEU A 486 -3.61 3.58 -6.03
C LEU A 486 -4.04 2.66 -7.17
N LEU A 487 -3.79 3.07 -8.43
CA LEU A 487 -4.14 2.25 -9.60
C LEU A 487 -3.38 0.92 -9.59
N PHE A 488 -2.09 0.96 -9.36
CA PHE A 488 -1.21 -0.21 -9.31
C PHE A 488 -0.37 -0.16 -8.04
N PRO A 489 -0.92 -0.58 -6.89
CA PRO A 489 -0.19 -0.59 -5.63
C PRO A 489 0.92 -1.64 -5.64
N THR A 490 1.94 -1.42 -4.82
CA THR A 490 2.96 -2.43 -4.58
C THR A 490 2.35 -3.65 -3.89
N MET A 491 2.58 -4.84 -4.46
CA MET A 491 2.03 -6.10 -3.98
C MET A 491 3.14 -7.11 -3.74
N LYS A 492 3.02 -7.92 -2.68
CA LYS A 492 3.94 -9.06 -2.49
C LYS A 492 3.88 -9.99 -3.71
N THR A 493 5.05 -10.44 -4.18
CA THR A 493 5.14 -11.37 -5.32
C THR A 493 4.45 -12.69 -4.96
N LEU A 494 3.59 -13.20 -5.86
CA LEU A 494 3.00 -14.52 -5.71
C LEU A 494 4.12 -15.57 -5.92
N GLY A 495 4.34 -16.46 -4.98
CA GLY A 495 5.43 -17.44 -5.00
C GLY A 495 6.75 -16.94 -4.42
N GLY A 496 6.81 -15.73 -3.85
CA GLY A 496 8.04 -15.10 -3.35
C GLY A 496 8.50 -15.53 -1.96
N ALA A 497 8.25 -16.76 -1.52
CA ALA A 497 8.86 -17.27 -0.30
C ALA A 497 10.35 -17.68 -0.49
N GLU A 498 10.81 -17.83 -1.74
CA GLU A 498 12.16 -18.33 -2.04
C GLU A 498 13.23 -17.24 -2.31
N ASN A 499 12.86 -15.95 -2.48
CA ASN A 499 13.81 -14.89 -2.83
C ASN A 499 14.16 -13.91 -1.69
N LYS A 500 13.87 -14.23 -0.42
CA LYS A 500 14.21 -13.33 0.71
C LYS A 500 15.59 -13.56 1.35
N LYS A 501 16.50 -14.33 0.73
CA LYS A 501 17.88 -14.51 1.23
C LYS A 501 18.97 -13.77 0.45
N ALA A 502 18.62 -12.85 -0.45
CA ALA A 502 19.59 -12.16 -1.29
C ALA A 502 19.77 -10.66 -1.01
N SER A 503 19.49 -10.18 0.19
CA SER A 503 19.83 -8.79 0.53
C SER A 503 20.16 -8.65 2.02
N LYS A 504 21.27 -9.23 2.44
CA LYS A 504 22.12 -8.80 3.55
C LYS A 504 23.37 -9.69 3.55
N ALA A 505 24.35 -9.33 2.79
CA ALA A 505 25.73 -9.68 3.05
C ALA A 505 26.62 -8.67 2.34
N ASP A 506 27.47 -8.09 3.12
CA ASP A 506 28.46 -7.06 2.86
C ASP A 506 29.28 -7.26 1.58
N ALA A 507 29.71 -6.11 1.07
CA ALA A 507 30.68 -5.98 0.00
C ALA A 507 31.95 -6.83 0.22
N LYS A 508 32.38 -7.45 -0.90
CA LYS A 508 33.63 -8.18 -1.15
C LYS A 508 33.59 -9.67 -0.88
N THR A 509 33.15 -10.40 -1.90
CA THR A 509 33.89 -11.56 -2.46
C THR A 509 33.22 -11.98 -3.79
N GLU A 510 34.03 -12.40 -4.74
CA GLU A 510 33.74 -12.75 -6.13
C GLU A 510 32.48 -13.61 -6.31
N GLU A 511 31.58 -13.16 -7.22
CA GLU A 511 30.39 -13.91 -7.63
C GLU A 511 30.76 -15.24 -8.28
N LYS A 512 30.41 -16.34 -7.59
CA LYS A 512 30.14 -17.61 -8.26
C LYS A 512 28.68 -17.62 -8.73
N PRO A 513 28.37 -18.10 -9.94
CA PRO A 513 26.99 -18.16 -10.43
C PRO A 513 26.12 -19.02 -9.50
N ALA A 514 24.93 -18.52 -9.14
CA ALA A 514 23.96 -19.29 -8.36
C ALA A 514 23.60 -20.58 -9.11
N GLU A 515 23.92 -21.73 -8.52
CA GLU A 515 23.46 -23.02 -8.99
C GLU A 515 21.93 -23.07 -8.98
N LYS A 516 21.33 -23.32 -10.13
CA LYS A 516 19.91 -23.65 -10.20
C LYS A 516 19.70 -24.98 -9.51
N ILE A 517 18.96 -25.00 -8.39
CA ILE A 517 18.61 -26.25 -7.71
C ILE A 517 17.70 -27.04 -8.65
N ASP A 518 18.16 -28.18 -9.07
CA ASP A 518 17.44 -29.12 -9.94
C ASP A 518 16.71 -30.14 -9.07
N PHE A 519 15.42 -29.97 -8.88
CA PHE A 519 14.56 -30.89 -8.13
C PHE A 519 14.14 -32.14 -8.94
N SER A 520 14.62 -32.33 -10.17
CA SER A 520 14.22 -33.47 -11.01
C SER A 520 14.56 -34.84 -10.42
N LYS A 521 15.49 -34.86 -9.48
CA LYS A 521 15.96 -36.09 -8.79
C LYS A 521 15.47 -36.21 -7.35
N VAL A 522 14.72 -35.20 -6.85
CA VAL A 522 14.20 -35.20 -5.51
C VAL A 522 12.88 -35.96 -5.45
N LYS A 523 12.79 -36.90 -4.51
CA LYS A 523 11.56 -37.63 -4.20
C LYS A 523 11.05 -37.20 -2.83
N VAL A 524 9.75 -36.99 -2.74
CA VAL A 524 9.04 -36.73 -1.49
C VAL A 524 8.02 -37.82 -1.24
N GLU A 525 7.70 -38.10 0.01
CA GLU A 525 6.65 -39.05 0.37
C GLU A 525 5.29 -38.59 -0.23
N PRO A 526 4.47 -39.53 -0.75
CA PRO A 526 3.15 -39.19 -1.27
C PRO A 526 2.23 -38.69 -0.16
N LEU A 527 1.30 -37.81 -0.54
CA LEU A 527 0.29 -37.33 0.39
C LEU A 527 -0.59 -38.47 0.87
N PHE A 528 -0.96 -38.46 2.16
CA PHE A 528 -1.93 -39.40 2.71
C PHE A 528 -3.28 -39.24 2.00
N GLU A 529 -3.91 -40.37 1.68
CA GLU A 529 -5.25 -40.40 1.09
C GLU A 529 -6.36 -40.24 2.14
N GLU A 530 -6.09 -40.61 3.39
CA GLU A 530 -7.03 -40.48 4.50
C GLU A 530 -7.02 -39.07 5.07
N PHE A 531 -8.20 -38.52 5.34
CA PHE A 531 -8.36 -37.20 5.94
C PHE A 531 -8.34 -37.30 7.46
N VAL A 532 -7.58 -36.42 8.12
CA VAL A 532 -7.70 -36.17 9.55
C VAL A 532 -8.83 -35.16 9.78
N ASP A 533 -9.77 -35.46 10.66
CA ASP A 533 -10.82 -34.52 11.03
C ASP A 533 -10.25 -33.35 11.87
N PHE A 534 -10.93 -32.23 11.83
CA PHE A 534 -10.47 -31.01 12.49
C PHE A 534 -10.40 -31.17 14.02
N GLU A 535 -11.29 -31.95 14.62
CA GLU A 535 -11.30 -32.19 16.07
C GLU A 535 -10.06 -32.95 16.54
N THR A 536 -9.63 -33.94 15.77
CA THR A 536 -8.40 -34.70 16.02
C THR A 536 -7.17 -33.82 15.82
N PHE A 537 -7.10 -33.05 14.71
CA PHE A 537 -5.99 -32.14 14.45
C PHE A 537 -5.85 -31.06 15.51
N SER A 538 -6.96 -30.47 15.95
CA SER A 538 -6.99 -29.38 16.94
C SER A 538 -6.50 -29.76 18.34
N LYS A 539 -6.38 -31.07 18.63
CA LYS A 539 -5.79 -31.58 19.86
C LYS A 539 -4.27 -31.52 19.86
N SER A 540 -3.63 -31.27 18.72
CA SER A 540 -2.18 -31.10 18.60
C SER A 540 -1.77 -29.69 18.97
N ASP A 541 -0.79 -29.54 19.88
CA ASP A 541 -0.30 -28.24 20.34
C ASP A 541 1.09 -27.96 19.72
N PHE A 542 1.08 -27.26 18.59
CA PHE A 542 2.29 -26.81 17.90
C PHE A 542 2.73 -25.46 18.45
N ARG A 543 4.00 -25.35 18.85
CA ARG A 543 4.58 -24.14 19.44
C ARG A 543 5.90 -23.76 18.77
N ALA A 544 6.19 -22.47 18.72
CA ALA A 544 7.53 -21.98 18.54
C ALA A 544 8.33 -22.21 19.83
N VAL A 545 9.48 -22.88 19.73
CA VAL A 545 10.35 -23.21 20.87
C VAL A 545 11.75 -22.71 20.62
N LYS A 546 12.35 -22.04 21.61
CA LYS A 546 13.72 -21.51 21.50
C LYS A 546 14.75 -22.48 22.04
N VAL A 547 15.79 -22.76 21.28
CA VAL A 547 16.88 -23.66 21.69
C VAL A 547 17.81 -22.95 22.66
N LYS A 548 17.71 -23.29 23.94
CA LYS A 548 18.60 -22.80 25.01
C LYS A 548 19.96 -23.52 25.02
N ALA A 549 19.93 -24.83 24.80
CA ALA A 549 21.11 -25.64 24.68
C ALA A 549 20.85 -26.84 23.77
N CYS A 550 21.88 -27.30 23.07
CA CYS A 550 21.88 -28.49 22.26
C CYS A 550 23.17 -29.27 22.50
N GLU A 551 23.10 -30.59 22.70
CA GLU A 551 24.26 -31.44 22.91
C GLU A 551 24.07 -32.83 22.29
N ALA A 552 25.16 -33.46 21.86
CA ALA A 552 25.13 -34.82 21.34
C ALA A 552 24.86 -35.81 22.48
N VAL A 553 23.98 -36.80 22.24
CA VAL A 553 23.65 -37.80 23.25
C VAL A 553 24.79 -38.84 23.34
N PRO A 554 25.40 -39.06 24.52
CA PRO A 554 26.47 -40.04 24.67
C PRO A 554 26.08 -41.44 24.18
N LYS A 555 26.94 -42.06 23.40
CA LYS A 555 26.73 -43.40 22.79
C LYS A 555 25.72 -43.44 21.64
N SER A 556 25.15 -42.35 21.21
CA SER A 556 24.34 -42.24 19.99
C SER A 556 25.07 -41.43 18.93
N LYS A 557 25.10 -41.94 17.70
CA LYS A 557 25.61 -41.16 16.56
C LYS A 557 24.54 -40.27 15.88
N LYS A 558 23.26 -40.50 16.24
CA LYS A 558 22.13 -39.88 15.54
C LYS A 558 21.36 -38.86 16.38
N LEU A 559 21.46 -38.95 17.73
CA LEU A 559 20.60 -38.19 18.61
C LEU A 559 21.29 -36.91 19.11
N LEU A 560 20.57 -35.81 18.99
CA LEU A 560 20.82 -34.55 19.68
C LEU A 560 19.79 -34.39 20.81
N LYS A 561 20.23 -33.91 21.97
CA LYS A 561 19.39 -33.52 23.09
C LYS A 561 19.25 -32.00 23.08
N PHE A 562 18.01 -31.56 23.00
CA PHE A 562 17.64 -30.15 23.04
C PHE A 562 17.09 -29.80 24.43
N VAL A 563 17.53 -28.66 24.94
CA VAL A 563 16.88 -27.97 26.06
C VAL A 563 16.23 -26.72 25.48
N LEU A 564 14.91 -26.68 25.56
CA LEU A 564 14.04 -25.71 24.86
C LEU A 564 13.26 -24.86 25.84
N ASP A 565 13.13 -23.60 25.52
CA ASP A 565 12.11 -22.71 26.09
C ASP A 565 10.85 -22.82 25.22
N ASP A 566 9.73 -23.21 25.83
CA ASP A 566 8.43 -23.33 25.18
C ASP A 566 7.39 -22.32 25.74
N GLY A 567 7.86 -21.32 26.49
CA GLY A 567 7.03 -20.29 27.12
C GLY A 567 6.31 -20.75 28.38
N SER A 568 6.50 -22.00 28.85
CA SER A 568 5.87 -22.51 30.10
C SER A 568 6.59 -22.06 31.38
N GLY A 569 7.81 -21.51 31.26
CA GLY A 569 8.65 -21.17 32.39
C GLY A 569 9.54 -22.32 32.88
N GLU A 570 9.39 -23.53 32.33
CA GLU A 570 10.22 -24.71 32.62
C GLU A 570 10.93 -25.17 31.35
N ASP A 571 12.17 -25.69 31.50
CA ASP A 571 12.94 -26.18 30.36
C ASP A 571 12.38 -27.51 29.83
N ARG A 572 12.01 -27.55 28.56
CA ARG A 572 11.54 -28.74 27.87
C ARG A 572 12.71 -29.51 27.26
N VAL A 573 12.78 -30.80 27.49
CA VAL A 573 13.80 -31.68 26.87
C VAL A 573 13.16 -32.44 25.71
N ILE A 574 13.78 -32.33 24.51
CA ILE A 574 13.41 -33.14 23.33
C ILE A 574 14.69 -33.79 22.76
N LEU A 575 14.58 -35.08 22.42
CA LEU A 575 15.61 -35.78 21.67
C LEU A 575 15.18 -35.92 20.21
N SER A 576 16.08 -35.57 19.29
CA SER A 576 15.83 -35.67 17.86
C SER A 576 16.98 -36.36 17.13
N GLY A 577 16.65 -37.20 16.13
CA GLY A 577 17.60 -38.01 15.37
C GLY A 577 18.30 -37.24 14.24
N ILE A 578 18.70 -36.02 14.45
CA ILE A 578 19.17 -35.12 13.40
C ILE A 578 20.65 -34.77 13.46
N HIS A 579 21.44 -35.48 14.25
CA HIS A 579 22.89 -35.26 14.41
C HIS A 579 23.70 -35.52 13.12
N GLU A 580 23.14 -36.24 12.16
CA GLU A 580 23.78 -36.44 10.86
C GLU A 580 23.65 -35.23 9.93
N TYR A 581 22.75 -34.26 10.28
CA TYR A 581 22.40 -33.11 9.46
C TYR A 581 22.80 -31.78 10.08
N TYR A 582 22.97 -31.72 11.42
CA TYR A 582 23.24 -30.46 12.16
C TYR A 582 24.25 -30.69 13.29
N GLU A 583 25.18 -29.76 13.43
CA GLU A 583 26.02 -29.68 14.62
C GLU A 583 25.30 -28.94 15.75
N PRO A 584 25.51 -29.33 17.02
CA PRO A 584 24.81 -28.72 18.17
C PRO A 584 24.93 -27.18 18.23
N GLU A 585 26.10 -26.64 17.90
CA GLU A 585 26.42 -25.22 17.98
C GLU A 585 25.63 -24.37 16.97
N GLU A 586 25.22 -24.94 15.85
CA GLU A 586 24.43 -24.27 14.80
C GLU A 586 22.99 -24.03 15.24
N LEU A 587 22.50 -24.78 16.23
CA LEU A 587 21.11 -24.81 16.65
C LEU A 587 20.83 -23.96 17.89
N VAL A 588 21.85 -23.68 18.71
CA VAL A 588 21.66 -22.87 19.91
C VAL A 588 21.25 -21.43 19.57
N GLY A 589 20.22 -20.95 20.22
CA GLY A 589 19.64 -19.61 20.00
C GLY A 589 18.60 -19.56 18.88
N LYS A 590 18.43 -20.63 18.07
CA LYS A 590 17.40 -20.71 17.02
C LYS A 590 16.02 -20.97 17.58
N THR A 591 15.01 -20.53 16.85
CA THR A 591 13.60 -20.78 17.15
C THR A 591 13.05 -21.82 16.18
N CYS A 592 12.61 -22.96 16.72
CA CYS A 592 12.12 -24.11 15.94
C CYS A 592 10.62 -24.34 16.19
N ILE A 593 10.02 -25.21 15.38
CA ILE A 593 8.64 -25.66 15.58
C ILE A 593 8.66 -27.04 16.29
N ALA A 594 7.88 -27.16 17.36
CA ALA A 594 7.68 -28.41 18.07
C ALA A 594 6.20 -28.69 18.36
N ILE A 595 5.84 -29.97 18.37
CA ILE A 595 4.60 -30.43 19.00
C ILE A 595 4.91 -30.73 20.48
N THR A 596 4.23 -30.02 21.38
CA THR A 596 4.58 -29.96 22.80
C THR A 596 3.73 -30.85 23.69
N ASN A 597 2.59 -31.31 23.23
CA ASN A 597 1.63 -32.12 24.03
C ASN A 597 1.71 -33.62 23.72
N LEU A 598 2.85 -34.10 23.27
CA LEU A 598 3.09 -35.55 23.20
C LEU A 598 3.49 -36.11 24.58
N PRO A 599 3.05 -37.33 24.91
CA PRO A 599 3.48 -37.97 26.16
C PRO A 599 4.99 -38.20 26.19
N PRO A 600 5.65 -38.08 27.35
CA PRO A 600 7.07 -38.34 27.49
C PRO A 600 7.46 -39.73 26.96
N ARG A 601 8.50 -39.79 26.17
CA ARG A 601 9.03 -41.05 25.60
C ARG A 601 10.46 -41.26 26.09
N PRO A 602 10.77 -42.33 26.81
CA PRO A 602 12.13 -42.63 27.25
C PRO A 602 13.02 -43.05 26.04
N MET A 603 14.10 -42.33 25.82
CA MET A 603 15.09 -42.59 24.79
C MET A 603 16.50 -42.49 25.41
N MET A 604 17.28 -43.57 25.35
CA MET A 604 18.66 -43.63 25.93
C MET A 604 18.74 -43.20 27.39
N GLY A 605 17.64 -43.44 28.18
CA GLY A 605 17.58 -43.08 29.58
C GLY A 605 17.21 -41.61 29.88
N ILE A 606 16.79 -40.85 28.83
CA ILE A 606 16.31 -39.47 28.92
C ILE A 606 14.86 -39.44 28.39
N ASP A 607 13.97 -38.76 29.12
CA ASP A 607 12.59 -38.58 28.68
C ASP A 607 12.51 -37.43 27.64
N SER A 608 12.09 -37.76 26.42
CA SER A 608 11.82 -36.80 25.35
C SER A 608 10.36 -36.34 25.45
N CYS A 609 10.13 -35.06 25.72
CA CYS A 609 8.81 -34.46 26.03
C CYS A 609 8.28 -33.62 24.83
N GLY A 610 8.09 -34.25 23.69
CA GLY A 610 7.64 -33.61 22.45
C GLY A 610 8.43 -34.06 21.24
N MET A 611 8.21 -33.39 20.09
CA MET A 611 8.90 -33.69 18.83
C MET A 611 9.17 -32.38 18.06
N LEU A 612 10.40 -32.20 17.60
CA LEU A 612 10.74 -31.14 16.64
C LEU A 612 10.24 -31.53 15.26
N ILE A 613 9.73 -30.55 14.52
CA ILE A 613 9.17 -30.76 13.18
C ILE A 613 10.24 -30.52 12.13
N SER A 614 10.43 -31.49 11.22
CA SER A 614 11.40 -31.45 10.12
C SER A 614 10.74 -31.82 8.81
N ALA A 615 11.22 -31.24 7.72
CA ALA A 615 10.90 -31.65 6.36
C ALA A 615 11.94 -32.69 5.91
N VAL A 616 11.46 -33.83 5.39
CA VAL A 616 12.31 -34.95 4.93
C VAL A 616 12.07 -35.17 3.43
N HIS A 617 13.13 -35.43 2.69
CA HIS A 617 13.10 -35.75 1.26
C HIS A 617 14.24 -36.73 0.92
N GLU A 618 14.20 -37.33 -0.25
CA GLU A 618 15.26 -38.17 -0.77
C GLU A 618 15.85 -37.55 -2.04
N GLU A 619 17.16 -37.39 -2.09
CA GLU A 619 17.90 -36.92 -3.27
C GLU A 619 19.04 -37.89 -3.62
N ASP A 620 19.05 -38.37 -4.85
CA ASP A 620 20.02 -39.36 -5.34
C ASP A 620 20.20 -40.61 -4.43
N GLY A 621 19.11 -41.04 -3.74
CA GLY A 621 19.11 -42.18 -2.84
C GLY A 621 19.60 -41.90 -1.42
N HIS A 622 19.82 -40.65 -1.06
CA HIS A 622 20.18 -40.20 0.28
C HIS A 622 19.03 -39.38 0.89
N GLU A 623 18.77 -39.63 2.19
CA GLU A 623 17.79 -38.86 2.94
C GLU A 623 18.34 -37.45 3.23
N GLY A 624 17.58 -36.42 2.86
CA GLY A 624 17.80 -35.03 3.27
C GLY A 624 16.80 -34.63 4.32
N LEU A 625 17.24 -33.94 5.35
CA LEU A 625 16.38 -33.45 6.44
C LEU A 625 16.64 -31.98 6.74
N ASN A 626 15.56 -31.19 6.80
CA ASN A 626 15.61 -29.79 7.19
C ASN A 626 14.72 -29.55 8.42
N LEU A 627 15.31 -29.13 9.54
CA LEU A 627 14.58 -28.73 10.73
C LEU A 627 13.78 -27.46 10.42
N LEU A 628 12.48 -27.45 10.72
CA LEU A 628 11.64 -26.26 10.50
C LEU A 628 11.95 -25.22 11.55
N MET A 629 12.56 -24.13 11.11
CA MET A 629 12.91 -22.96 11.92
C MET A 629 12.00 -21.78 11.52
N VAL A 630 11.68 -20.95 12.50
CA VAL A 630 10.95 -19.69 12.32
C VAL A 630 11.85 -18.53 12.71
N ASP A 631 11.40 -17.30 12.47
CA ASP A 631 12.15 -16.10 12.83
C ASP A 631 12.44 -16.06 14.33
N ASP A 632 13.70 -15.78 14.70
CA ASP A 632 14.15 -15.79 16.10
C ASP A 632 13.51 -14.67 16.95
N ARG A 633 12.79 -13.71 16.32
CA ARG A 633 11.98 -12.69 16.99
C ARG A 633 10.61 -13.23 17.47
N ILE A 634 10.19 -14.40 17.01
CA ILE A 634 8.95 -15.02 17.50
C ILE A 634 9.19 -15.50 18.94
N PRO A 635 8.37 -15.05 19.90
CA PRO A 635 8.57 -15.43 21.28
C PRO A 635 8.37 -16.94 21.50
N ALA A 636 9.15 -17.50 22.42
CA ALA A 636 8.98 -18.88 22.85
C ALA A 636 7.54 -19.08 23.39
N GLY A 637 6.91 -20.19 23.04
CA GLY A 637 5.52 -20.50 23.41
C GLY A 637 4.46 -19.96 22.45
N ALA A 638 4.84 -19.19 21.42
CA ALA A 638 3.86 -18.74 20.41
C ALA A 638 3.19 -19.96 19.75
N LYS A 639 1.86 -19.99 19.76
CA LYS A 639 1.07 -21.08 19.20
C LYS A 639 0.99 -20.96 17.67
N LEU A 640 1.08 -22.12 16.99
CA LEU A 640 0.90 -22.26 15.56
C LEU A 640 -0.51 -22.83 15.28
N TYR A 641 -1.17 -22.26 14.26
CA TYR A 641 -2.54 -22.64 13.87
C TYR A 641 -2.56 -23.17 12.43
#